data_387356abc819e846af21d0768ec40cae
#
_entry.id   387356abc819e846af21d0768ec40cae
#
_cell.length_a   1.000
_cell.length_b   1.000
_cell.length_c   1.000
_cell.angle_alpha   90.00
_cell.angle_beta   90.00
_cell.angle_gamma   90.00
#
_symmetry.space_group_name_H-M   'P 1'
#
loop_
_entity.id
_entity.type
_entity.pdbx_description
1 polymer ?
#
loop_
_entity_poly.entity_id
_entity_poly.type
_entity_poly.pdbx_seq_one_letter_code
_entity_poly.pdbx_strand_id
1 'polypeptide(L)'
;MKNRLIVSGIILLSLVAMSLSAQQVPTPKEHFGFNIGDDYQLATYTQTEAYFKKLDAASDRVKIYDIGPSEEGRRQYMLAVSSPANIRNLERYKTISQTLGRAQGITDQEARAMADEGKAVVWIDGGLHATETVGTHQLIETAYQLASRTDKETLEILDNVIVLLAHANPDGQELVSSSYMREEDPTKRRTSIPRLYQKYAGHDNNRDFFMNNLKESQNISRQLYIEWIPQILYNHHQSGPAGTVVAGPPFRDPFRHVYDPLVIIGLDGVAASMANRLIAENKPGYTQKGGSQYSTWYNGGLRTTGYYHNIIGILTEIIGSPTPSSIRLVPNRLVPSSSNPFPIEPQSWNFQKSIDYSLSLNYAVLDYASRNRYHMLYNLYRMGMNSVERGSKDFWTKYPKAVDALIEAQERGRSSAETGSSNPFEEIFRDPERRDPRVFIVPSDQDDFPTAVRFINALISSGIQVHIATSDFTAAGKNYPAGSYIVKTSQAFRPHVLDMFEPQDHPNDLQYPGGPPIAPYDAAGWTPAFQMGISFDRLTEDVTGPFSVIPYGELQSPPAPTMPANARAGYTFSAKVNNSFKVVNDLLSEGIRVFRLPQGDRNNPLSNPGDFYVQASAKARTVLFRSAAENGVNVNALTAAPSPTERIQPARIALWDRYGGSMQSGWTRFILEQFNFPYTLIFPQRIDAGNLRKDFDIIIFVSGAIPAPPRGESGAQGPGRGGSGGQNLDGIPAEYHHMVGSITTEESVPQIKRFLEEGGVVITMESSTNLAYHLDIPIENAMVKTDEDGRVRNFTRTEYYVPGSVLKADINTNEKAAWGMPSAADFYFSNSNVFRFGEDASQMGVKKLAWFSTAEPLRSGWALGQEFLKDGIIAVEAPVGQGKLYLFGPNIAFRSQPHGLFKLIFNQLYK
;
A
#
# COMPACT_ATOMS: atom_id res chain seq x y z
N MET A 1 69.53 28.13 30.70
CA MET A 1 68.68 26.93 30.79
C MET A 1 67.29 27.23 31.34
N LYS A 2 67.05 28.24 32.21
CA LYS A 2 65.70 28.53 32.73
C LYS A 2 64.68 29.09 31.69
N ASN A 3 65.15 29.82 30.68
CA ASN A 3 64.25 30.43 29.69
C ASN A 3 63.75 29.47 28.58
N ARG A 4 64.36 28.31 28.34
CA ARG A 4 63.96 27.32 27.40
C ARG A 4 62.86 26.41 27.95
N LEU A 5 62.77 26.20 29.25
CA LEU A 5 61.75 25.41 29.92
C LEU A 5 60.40 26.11 30.00
N ILE A 6 60.38 27.47 30.10
CA ILE A 6 59.15 28.27 30.16
C ILE A 6 58.46 28.33 28.77
N VAL A 7 59.25 28.43 27.69
CA VAL A 7 58.68 28.46 26.31
C VAL A 7 58.11 27.14 25.92
N SER A 8 58.72 25.98 26.29
CA SER A 8 58.21 24.66 26.03
C SER A 8 56.94 24.35 26.85
N GLY A 9 56.80 24.89 28.07
CA GLY A 9 55.63 24.73 28.91
C GLY A 9 54.42 25.52 28.36
N ILE A 10 54.65 26.70 27.81
CA ILE A 10 53.58 27.52 27.21
C ILE A 10 53.10 26.97 25.87
N ILE A 11 53.98 26.39 25.06
CA ILE A 11 53.62 25.74 23.80
C ILE A 11 52.84 24.44 24.06
N LEU A 12 53.15 23.67 25.10
CA LEU A 12 52.40 22.48 25.48
C LEU A 12 51.01 22.81 26.05
N LEU A 13 50.88 23.90 26.84
CA LEU A 13 49.56 24.35 27.31
C LEU A 13 48.71 24.97 26.20
N SER A 14 49.30 25.63 25.22
CA SER A 14 48.53 26.14 24.05
C SER A 14 48.11 25.03 23.07
N LEU A 15 48.83 23.92 22.98
CA LEU A 15 48.41 22.74 22.18
C LEU A 15 47.32 21.90 22.88
N VAL A 16 47.24 21.88 24.20
CA VAL A 16 46.14 21.23 24.95
C VAL A 16 44.89 22.10 25.02
N ALA A 17 45.03 23.41 24.93
CA ALA A 17 43.87 24.32 24.90
C ALA A 17 43.17 24.41 23.53
N MET A 18 43.76 23.86 22.44
CA MET A 18 43.12 23.81 21.13
C MET A 18 42.25 22.56 20.90
N SER A 19 42.13 21.64 21.88
CA SER A 19 41.45 20.37 21.70
C SER A 19 40.09 20.24 22.38
N LEU A 20 39.50 21.28 22.88
CA LEU A 20 38.20 21.22 23.58
C LEU A 20 37.27 22.40 23.23
N SER A 21 37.20 22.75 21.97
CA SER A 21 35.97 23.37 21.48
C SER A 21 35.04 22.22 21.11
N ALA A 22 34.25 21.71 22.04
CA ALA A 22 33.11 20.90 21.70
C ALA A 22 32.29 21.71 20.68
N GLN A 23 32.27 21.26 19.45
CA GLN A 23 31.50 21.94 18.40
C GLN A 23 30.05 22.02 18.89
N GLN A 24 29.54 23.23 19.11
CA GLN A 24 28.18 23.42 19.62
C GLN A 24 27.20 22.89 18.58
N VAL A 25 26.30 22.00 18.98
CA VAL A 25 25.25 21.47 18.10
C VAL A 25 24.37 22.64 17.67
N PRO A 26 24.24 22.94 16.34
CA PRO A 26 23.49 24.08 15.87
C PRO A 26 22.00 23.91 16.19
N THR A 27 21.38 24.94 16.74
CA THR A 27 19.96 24.95 17.05
C THR A 27 19.13 25.02 15.78
N PRO A 28 17.88 24.50 15.78
CA PRO A 28 16.96 24.69 14.67
C PRO A 28 16.80 26.16 14.29
N LYS A 29 16.65 27.05 15.26
CA LYS A 29 16.50 28.49 15.01
C LYS A 29 17.69 29.10 14.26
N GLU A 30 18.92 28.73 14.60
CA GLU A 30 20.12 29.18 13.88
C GLU A 30 20.17 28.68 12.44
N HIS A 31 19.59 27.52 12.18
CA HIS A 31 19.62 26.94 10.85
C HIS A 31 18.43 27.37 9.97
N PHE A 32 17.21 27.32 10.50
CA PHE A 32 15.97 27.59 9.73
C PHE A 32 15.58 29.08 9.77
N GLY A 33 16.08 29.87 10.75
CA GLY A 33 15.70 31.27 10.99
C GLY A 33 14.43 31.42 11.86
N PHE A 34 13.81 30.32 12.27
CA PHE A 34 12.63 30.26 13.13
C PHE A 34 12.72 29.06 14.09
N ASN A 35 11.93 29.04 15.18
CA ASN A 35 11.84 27.86 16.03
C ASN A 35 10.91 26.83 15.40
N ILE A 36 11.23 25.55 15.53
CA ILE A 36 10.33 24.48 15.11
C ILE A 36 9.05 24.57 15.97
N GLY A 37 7.93 24.75 15.29
CA GLY A 37 6.62 24.97 15.92
C GLY A 37 6.16 26.42 15.94
N ASP A 38 6.97 27.39 15.48
CA ASP A 38 6.50 28.75 15.26
C ASP A 38 5.33 28.75 14.27
N ASP A 39 4.27 29.50 14.62
CA ASP A 39 3.09 29.61 13.76
C ASP A 39 3.46 30.22 12.41
N TYR A 40 2.77 29.74 11.36
CA TYR A 40 2.96 30.17 9.97
C TYR A 40 4.36 29.86 9.38
N GLN A 41 5.17 28.99 10.02
CA GLN A 41 6.48 28.61 9.52
C GLN A 41 6.56 27.12 9.21
N LEU A 42 7.12 26.77 8.04
CA LEU A 42 7.41 25.41 7.64
C LEU A 42 8.84 25.30 7.07
N ALA A 43 9.57 24.28 7.49
CA ALA A 43 10.83 23.90 6.89
C ALA A 43 10.63 23.11 5.61
N THR A 44 11.36 23.42 4.54
CA THR A 44 11.41 22.58 3.32
C THR A 44 12.29 21.35 3.55
N TYR A 45 12.14 20.35 2.68
CA TYR A 45 13.02 19.17 2.76
C TYR A 45 14.49 19.53 2.49
N THR A 46 14.76 20.42 1.54
CA THR A 46 16.10 20.93 1.26
C THR A 46 16.78 21.50 2.50
N GLN A 47 16.03 22.24 3.32
CA GLN A 47 16.52 22.76 4.60
C GLN A 47 16.71 21.64 5.63
N THR A 48 15.77 20.69 5.72
CA THR A 48 15.83 19.55 6.64
C THR A 48 17.03 18.65 6.35
N GLU A 49 17.27 18.32 5.07
CA GLU A 49 18.43 17.56 4.62
C GLU A 49 19.75 18.25 5.03
N ALA A 50 19.84 19.54 4.76
CA ALA A 50 21.01 20.33 5.13
C ALA A 50 21.24 20.37 6.65
N TYR A 51 20.14 20.40 7.43
CA TYR A 51 20.22 20.37 8.89
C TYR A 51 20.68 19.00 9.40
N PHE A 52 20.15 17.91 8.87
CA PHE A 52 20.57 16.55 9.26
C PHE A 52 22.07 16.33 9.00
N LYS A 53 22.58 16.80 7.87
CA LYS A 53 24.02 16.77 7.57
C LYS A 53 24.86 17.61 8.56
N LYS A 54 24.32 18.75 9.01
CA LYS A 54 24.97 19.56 10.05
C LYS A 54 24.98 18.88 11.42
N LEU A 55 23.88 18.18 11.78
CA LEU A 55 23.83 17.43 13.04
C LEU A 55 24.84 16.29 13.06
N ASP A 56 24.95 15.51 11.98
CA ASP A 56 25.95 14.45 11.82
C ASP A 56 27.38 14.98 11.96
N ALA A 57 27.66 16.13 11.36
CA ALA A 57 28.98 16.74 11.42
C ALA A 57 29.32 17.37 12.81
N ALA A 58 28.28 17.78 13.57
CA ALA A 58 28.46 18.54 14.83
C ALA A 58 28.35 17.67 16.09
N SER A 59 27.82 16.42 16.00
CA SER A 59 27.56 15.59 17.18
C SER A 59 28.03 14.15 16.95
N ASP A 60 28.84 13.64 17.87
CA ASP A 60 29.28 12.24 17.89
C ASP A 60 28.18 11.25 18.34
N ARG A 61 27.00 11.76 18.65
CA ARG A 61 25.78 10.98 18.94
C ARG A 61 24.96 10.66 17.71
N VAL A 62 25.27 11.27 16.56
CA VAL A 62 24.47 11.19 15.34
C VAL A 62 25.26 10.54 14.22
N LYS A 63 24.59 9.69 13.44
CA LYS A 63 25.11 9.11 12.21
C LYS A 63 24.04 9.16 11.13
N ILE A 64 24.32 9.86 10.02
CA ILE A 64 23.40 9.97 8.88
C ILE A 64 23.56 8.79 7.93
N TYR A 65 22.43 8.27 7.45
CA TYR A 65 22.33 7.25 6.41
C TYR A 65 21.52 7.78 5.22
N ASP A 66 22.07 7.62 4.03
CA ASP A 66 21.33 7.75 2.78
C ASP A 66 20.70 6.40 2.49
N ILE A 67 19.36 6.31 2.60
CA ILE A 67 18.62 5.05 2.48
C ILE A 67 18.08 4.80 1.07
N GLY A 68 18.22 5.75 0.15
CA GLY A 68 17.87 5.59 -1.25
C GLY A 68 17.23 6.83 -1.88
N PRO A 69 16.90 6.78 -3.17
CA PRO A 69 16.21 7.86 -3.86
C PRO A 69 14.68 7.80 -3.65
N SER A 70 14.02 8.97 -3.64
CA SER A 70 12.57 9.09 -3.78
C SER A 70 12.14 8.96 -5.26
N GLU A 71 10.83 8.95 -5.51
CA GLU A 71 10.27 8.88 -6.87
C GLU A 71 10.62 10.11 -7.74
N GLU A 72 10.84 11.27 -7.13
CA GLU A 72 11.27 12.48 -7.87
C GLU A 72 12.80 12.68 -7.83
N GLY A 73 13.55 11.73 -7.26
CA GLY A 73 15.00 11.69 -7.31
C GLY A 73 15.72 12.39 -6.14
N ARG A 74 15.01 12.89 -5.12
CA ARG A 74 15.65 13.38 -3.88
C ARG A 74 16.21 12.20 -3.09
N ARG A 75 17.29 12.45 -2.33
CA ARG A 75 17.81 11.42 -1.42
C ARG A 75 16.95 11.38 -0.16
N GLN A 76 16.63 10.18 0.30
CA GLN A 76 15.90 9.94 1.54
C GLN A 76 16.92 9.64 2.65
N TYR A 77 16.85 10.39 3.74
CA TYR A 77 17.81 10.29 4.85
C TYR A 77 17.17 9.74 6.12
N MET A 78 17.97 9.00 6.86
CA MET A 78 17.69 8.51 8.21
C MET A 78 18.88 8.84 9.12
N LEU A 79 18.62 9.28 10.35
CA LEU A 79 19.63 9.44 11.38
C LEU A 79 19.58 8.26 12.34
N ALA A 80 20.72 7.67 12.68
CA ALA A 80 20.88 6.84 13.86
C ALA A 80 21.42 7.71 14.98
N VAL A 81 20.69 7.77 16.10
CA VAL A 81 21.06 8.60 17.25
C VAL A 81 21.20 7.73 18.49
N SER A 82 22.33 7.83 19.18
CA SER A 82 22.63 7.06 20.40
C SER A 82 23.84 7.67 21.13
N SER A 83 24.29 7.07 22.25
CA SER A 83 25.52 7.51 22.89
C SER A 83 26.73 7.33 21.95
N PRO A 84 27.80 8.14 22.10
CA PRO A 84 29.00 8.03 21.27
C PRO A 84 29.62 6.63 21.25
N ALA A 85 29.50 5.91 22.36
CA ALA A 85 29.98 4.54 22.47
C ALA A 85 29.14 3.59 21.59
N ASN A 86 27.83 3.76 21.58
CA ASN A 86 26.92 2.98 20.77
C ASN A 86 27.08 3.31 19.27
N ILE A 87 27.24 4.59 18.90
CA ILE A 87 27.48 5.00 17.50
C ILE A 87 28.74 4.33 16.93
N ARG A 88 29.81 4.17 17.71
CA ARG A 88 31.01 3.44 17.26
C ARG A 88 30.78 1.94 17.06
N ASN A 89 29.75 1.37 17.68
CA ASN A 89 29.45 -0.06 17.67
C ASN A 89 28.13 -0.39 16.95
N LEU A 90 27.60 0.49 16.11
CA LEU A 90 26.28 0.32 15.46
C LEU A 90 26.13 -1.01 14.74
N GLU A 91 27.13 -1.44 13.96
CA GLU A 91 27.08 -2.71 13.21
C GLU A 91 26.97 -3.93 14.14
N ARG A 92 27.57 -3.88 15.33
CA ARG A 92 27.41 -4.94 16.34
C ARG A 92 25.96 -5.02 16.83
N TYR A 93 25.35 -3.90 17.19
CA TYR A 93 23.98 -3.88 17.68
C TYR A 93 22.94 -4.17 16.60
N LYS A 94 23.21 -3.74 15.38
CA LYS A 94 22.43 -4.09 14.19
C LYS A 94 22.44 -5.61 13.96
N THR A 95 23.63 -6.24 14.02
CA THR A 95 23.77 -7.71 13.91
C THR A 95 23.01 -8.44 15.01
N ILE A 96 23.05 -7.96 16.25
CA ILE A 96 22.29 -8.54 17.36
C ILE A 96 20.77 -8.46 17.06
N SER A 97 20.26 -7.31 16.67
CA SER A 97 18.84 -7.13 16.36
C SER A 97 18.40 -8.04 15.19
N GLN A 98 19.18 -8.10 14.12
CA GLN A 98 18.92 -9.00 12.99
C GLN A 98 18.89 -10.48 13.42
N THR A 99 19.85 -10.91 14.21
CA THR A 99 19.97 -12.31 14.66
C THR A 99 18.79 -12.70 15.54
N LEU A 100 18.44 -11.86 16.51
CA LEU A 100 17.27 -12.06 17.37
C LEU A 100 15.96 -12.00 16.56
N GLY A 101 15.81 -11.05 15.65
CA GLY A 101 14.61 -10.89 14.84
C GLY A 101 14.35 -12.04 13.86
N ARG A 102 15.40 -12.63 13.30
CA ARG A 102 15.31 -13.81 12.43
C ARG A 102 15.15 -15.12 13.21
N ALA A 103 15.58 -15.16 14.46
CA ALA A 103 15.47 -16.30 15.37
C ALA A 103 16.00 -17.63 14.77
N GLN A 104 17.06 -17.57 13.96
CA GLN A 104 17.62 -18.71 13.24
C GLN A 104 19.04 -18.99 13.69
N GLY A 105 19.37 -20.28 13.88
CA GLY A 105 20.74 -20.73 14.12
C GLY A 105 21.31 -20.36 15.51
N ILE A 106 20.48 -19.96 16.46
CA ILE A 106 20.87 -19.62 17.84
C ILE A 106 20.01 -20.36 18.87
N THR A 107 20.61 -20.64 20.01
CA THR A 107 19.94 -21.24 21.18
C THR A 107 19.26 -20.16 22.03
N ASP A 108 18.36 -20.57 22.94
CA ASP A 108 17.72 -19.65 23.91
C ASP A 108 18.76 -18.97 24.83
N GLN A 109 19.82 -19.69 25.20
CA GLN A 109 20.91 -19.13 26.01
C GLN A 109 21.70 -18.04 25.26
N GLU A 110 22.00 -18.24 24.01
CA GLU A 110 22.68 -17.24 23.16
C GLU A 110 21.77 -16.03 22.92
N ALA A 111 20.48 -16.25 22.71
CA ALA A 111 19.50 -15.17 22.57
C ALA A 111 19.41 -14.30 23.82
N ARG A 112 19.44 -14.90 25.00
CA ARG A 112 19.46 -14.17 26.29
C ARG A 112 20.74 -13.34 26.45
N ALA A 113 21.89 -13.90 26.11
CA ALA A 113 23.17 -13.20 26.16
C ALA A 113 23.18 -12.01 25.17
N MET A 114 22.68 -12.20 23.95
CA MET A 114 22.55 -11.13 22.97
C MET A 114 21.55 -10.04 23.43
N ALA A 115 20.44 -10.41 24.06
CA ALA A 115 19.46 -9.46 24.60
C ALA A 115 20.04 -8.64 25.77
N ASP A 116 20.94 -9.23 26.55
CA ASP A 116 21.63 -8.52 27.65
C ASP A 116 22.66 -7.53 27.11
N GLU A 117 23.44 -7.92 26.09
CA GLU A 117 24.44 -7.06 25.42
C GLU A 117 23.78 -5.98 24.55
N GLY A 118 22.72 -6.30 23.83
CA GLY A 118 22.11 -5.52 22.77
C GLY A 118 21.54 -4.16 23.23
N LYS A 119 21.23 -3.30 22.29
CA LYS A 119 20.50 -2.03 22.52
C LYS A 119 19.13 -2.14 21.86
N ALA A 120 18.11 -1.57 22.50
CA ALA A 120 16.81 -1.50 21.87
C ALA A 120 16.88 -0.59 20.64
N VAL A 121 16.29 -1.01 19.53
CA VAL A 121 16.22 -0.21 18.31
C VAL A 121 14.79 0.32 18.19
N VAL A 122 14.66 1.64 18.13
CA VAL A 122 13.37 2.33 18.01
C VAL A 122 13.38 3.17 16.75
N TRP A 123 12.45 2.88 15.84
CA TRP A 123 12.17 3.68 14.66
C TRP A 123 11.14 4.76 14.98
N ILE A 124 11.45 6.02 14.65
CA ILE A 124 10.52 7.14 14.67
C ILE A 124 10.57 7.82 13.30
N ASP A 125 9.44 7.91 12.63
CA ASP A 125 9.39 8.62 11.35
C ASP A 125 8.58 9.91 11.41
N GLY A 126 8.69 10.68 10.34
CA GLY A 126 7.89 11.87 10.14
C GLY A 126 7.71 12.19 8.67
N GLY A 127 6.55 12.76 8.35
CA GLY A 127 6.25 13.29 7.04
C GLY A 127 5.84 12.28 5.99
N LEU A 128 5.40 11.09 6.36
CA LEU A 128 4.84 10.11 5.42
C LEU A 128 3.70 10.74 4.60
N HIS A 129 2.72 11.32 5.28
CA HIS A 129 1.74 12.21 4.66
C HIS A 129 2.24 13.65 4.80
N ALA A 130 2.72 14.23 3.73
CA ALA A 130 3.46 15.50 3.79
C ALA A 130 2.59 16.71 4.20
N THR A 131 1.27 16.65 4.01
CA THR A 131 0.33 17.66 4.51
C THR A 131 0.13 17.60 6.02
N GLU A 132 0.59 16.54 6.67
CA GLU A 132 0.60 16.32 8.12
C GLU A 132 1.89 16.89 8.72
N THR A 133 1.99 18.22 8.69
CA THR A 133 3.24 18.96 8.91
C THR A 133 3.84 18.81 10.30
N VAL A 134 3.06 18.44 11.32
CA VAL A 134 3.56 18.15 12.67
C VAL A 134 4.57 17.00 12.62
N GLY A 135 4.32 15.96 11.82
CA GLY A 135 5.18 14.78 11.73
C GLY A 135 6.61 15.09 11.30
N THR A 136 6.81 15.95 10.28
CA THR A 136 8.16 16.35 9.84
C THR A 136 8.86 17.27 10.86
N HIS A 137 8.11 18.21 11.45
CA HIS A 137 8.69 19.20 12.34
C HIS A 137 9.06 18.62 13.70
N GLN A 138 8.25 17.70 14.26
CA GLN A 138 8.64 16.96 15.47
C GLN A 138 9.90 16.11 15.24
N LEU A 139 10.09 15.55 14.02
CA LEU A 139 11.27 14.76 13.70
C LEU A 139 12.56 15.61 13.77
N ILE A 140 12.52 16.82 13.20
CA ILE A 140 13.63 17.79 13.23
C ILE A 140 13.98 18.16 14.69
N GLU A 141 12.98 18.52 15.49
CA GLU A 141 13.16 18.91 16.88
C GLU A 141 13.64 17.73 17.74
N THR A 142 13.10 16.52 17.53
CA THR A 142 13.55 15.30 18.22
C THR A 142 15.03 15.03 17.93
N ALA A 143 15.47 15.17 16.67
CA ALA A 143 16.86 15.00 16.28
C ALA A 143 17.79 15.98 17.02
N TYR A 144 17.39 17.25 17.09
CA TYR A 144 18.14 18.27 17.83
C TYR A 144 18.25 17.96 19.32
N GLN A 145 17.11 17.62 19.96
CA GLN A 145 17.10 17.36 21.40
C GLN A 145 17.95 16.16 21.77
N LEU A 146 17.86 15.06 21.05
CA LEU A 146 18.69 13.87 21.30
C LEU A 146 20.19 14.13 21.03
N ALA A 147 20.51 14.97 20.04
CA ALA A 147 21.89 15.32 19.73
C ALA A 147 22.54 16.26 20.79
N SER A 148 21.75 17.12 21.45
CA SER A 148 22.27 18.24 22.24
C SER A 148 22.02 18.13 23.75
N ARG A 149 20.89 17.57 24.20
CA ARG A 149 20.51 17.52 25.63
C ARG A 149 21.46 16.63 26.45
N THR A 150 21.68 17.04 27.71
CA THR A 150 22.60 16.37 28.64
C THR A 150 21.94 16.03 29.99
N ASP A 151 20.61 16.14 30.08
CA ASP A 151 19.88 15.73 31.25
C ASP A 151 19.91 14.19 31.40
N LYS A 152 19.66 13.74 32.62
CA LYS A 152 19.76 12.33 32.99
C LYS A 152 18.89 11.41 32.11
N GLU A 153 17.63 11.80 31.87
CA GLU A 153 16.70 10.99 31.06
C GLU A 153 17.24 10.79 29.64
N THR A 154 17.67 11.88 28.97
CA THR A 154 18.22 11.80 27.62
C THR A 154 19.46 10.91 27.56
N LEU A 155 20.38 11.03 28.52
CA LEU A 155 21.59 10.23 28.55
C LEU A 155 21.30 8.73 28.79
N GLU A 156 20.37 8.40 29.70
CA GLU A 156 19.94 7.02 29.96
C GLU A 156 19.27 6.40 28.72
N ILE A 157 18.45 7.17 28.00
CA ILE A 157 17.88 6.73 26.72
C ILE A 157 19.00 6.42 25.72
N LEU A 158 19.92 7.36 25.49
CA LEU A 158 21.00 7.19 24.51
C LEU A 158 21.95 6.03 24.84
N ASP A 159 22.14 5.70 26.11
CA ASP A 159 22.96 4.54 26.51
C ASP A 159 22.29 3.20 26.22
N ASN A 160 20.96 3.13 26.22
CA ASN A 160 20.20 1.88 26.10
C ASN A 160 19.49 1.71 24.76
N VAL A 161 19.32 2.76 23.96
CA VAL A 161 18.52 2.80 22.75
C VAL A 161 19.31 3.33 21.57
N ILE A 162 19.14 2.71 20.42
CA ILE A 162 19.50 3.26 19.10
C ILE A 162 18.21 3.80 18.50
N VAL A 163 18.12 5.11 18.33
CA VAL A 163 16.95 5.78 17.76
C VAL A 163 17.18 6.00 16.27
N LEU A 164 16.31 5.42 15.42
CA LEU A 164 16.34 5.62 13.97
C LEU A 164 15.29 6.66 13.61
N LEU A 165 15.74 7.89 13.30
CA LEU A 165 14.88 8.99 12.89
C LEU A 165 14.82 9.06 11.36
N ALA A 166 13.70 8.65 10.77
CA ALA A 166 13.59 8.52 9.33
C ALA A 166 12.63 9.55 8.72
N HIS A 167 13.11 10.23 7.69
CA HIS A 167 12.25 11.10 6.88
C HIS A 167 11.51 10.27 5.84
N ALA A 168 10.18 10.21 5.92
CA ALA A 168 9.42 9.22 5.15
C ALA A 168 9.07 9.66 3.71
N ASN A 169 8.92 10.99 3.44
CA ASN A 169 8.52 11.50 2.11
C ASN A 169 9.21 12.84 1.79
N PRO A 170 10.44 12.79 1.25
CA PRO A 170 11.21 13.98 0.88
C PRO A 170 10.51 14.90 -0.12
N ASP A 171 9.94 14.31 -1.18
CA ASP A 171 9.28 15.05 -2.27
C ASP A 171 8.05 15.79 -1.76
N GLY A 172 7.30 15.14 -0.88
CA GLY A 172 6.10 15.71 -0.30
C GLY A 172 6.39 16.88 0.63
N GLN A 173 7.38 16.79 1.53
CA GLN A 173 7.75 17.91 2.39
C GLN A 173 8.21 19.12 1.56
N GLU A 174 9.04 18.90 0.55
CA GLU A 174 9.47 19.97 -0.34
C GLU A 174 8.29 20.67 -1.01
N LEU A 175 7.36 19.89 -1.58
CA LEU A 175 6.18 20.42 -2.28
C LEU A 175 5.26 21.20 -1.34
N VAL A 176 4.89 20.63 -0.20
CA VAL A 176 3.93 21.22 0.73
C VAL A 176 4.49 22.47 1.37
N SER A 177 5.72 22.39 1.89
CA SER A 177 6.36 23.53 2.58
C SER A 177 6.65 24.68 1.62
N SER A 178 7.17 24.40 0.42
CA SER A 178 7.41 25.44 -0.59
C SER A 178 6.11 26.08 -1.06
N SER A 179 5.04 25.32 -1.23
CA SER A 179 3.73 25.87 -1.60
C SER A 179 3.16 26.77 -0.52
N TYR A 180 3.27 26.34 0.75
CA TYR A 180 2.81 27.12 1.90
C TYR A 180 3.60 28.42 2.08
N MET A 181 4.93 28.34 2.01
CA MET A 181 5.84 29.49 2.24
C MET A 181 5.90 30.47 1.06
N ARG A 182 5.32 30.14 -0.10
CA ARG A 182 5.27 31.01 -1.27
C ARG A 182 4.48 32.29 -1.03
N GLU A 183 3.40 32.21 -0.24
CA GLU A 183 2.57 33.34 0.13
C GLU A 183 3.31 34.22 1.15
N GLU A 184 3.51 35.48 0.82
CA GLU A 184 4.24 36.45 1.67
C GLU A 184 3.45 36.81 2.93
N ASP A 185 2.10 36.98 2.79
CA ASP A 185 1.24 37.26 3.95
C ASP A 185 0.97 35.97 4.74
N PRO A 186 1.54 35.81 5.96
CA PRO A 186 1.40 34.58 6.73
C PRO A 186 -0.06 34.15 6.97
N THR A 187 -0.99 35.11 7.06
CA THR A 187 -2.41 34.85 7.35
C THR A 187 -3.16 34.25 6.15
N LYS A 188 -2.61 34.38 4.94
CA LYS A 188 -3.16 33.83 3.70
C LYS A 188 -2.55 32.50 3.31
N ARG A 189 -1.48 32.06 3.97
CA ARG A 189 -0.81 30.78 3.68
C ARG A 189 -1.77 29.61 3.76
N ARG A 190 -1.66 28.69 2.77
CA ARG A 190 -2.49 27.49 2.66
C ARG A 190 -1.62 26.28 2.38
N THR A 191 -2.01 25.14 2.94
CA THR A 191 -1.35 23.86 2.70
C THR A 191 -1.85 23.16 1.41
N SER A 192 -2.67 23.83 0.59
CA SER A 192 -3.13 23.30 -0.69
C SER A 192 -1.98 23.22 -1.71
N ILE A 193 -1.94 22.14 -2.44
CA ILE A 193 -0.88 21.78 -3.40
C ILE A 193 -1.48 21.45 -4.76
N PRO A 194 -0.75 21.67 -5.88
CA PRO A 194 -1.31 21.46 -7.20
C PRO A 194 -1.43 20.00 -7.62
N ARG A 195 -0.70 19.09 -7.00
CA ARG A 195 -0.61 17.66 -7.32
C ARG A 195 -0.43 16.81 -6.06
N LEU A 196 -0.49 15.50 -6.19
CA LEU A 196 -0.20 14.56 -5.11
C LEU A 196 1.18 14.81 -4.51
N TYR A 197 1.27 14.79 -3.18
CA TYR A 197 2.54 15.00 -2.47
C TYR A 197 3.48 13.78 -2.52
N GLN A 198 2.98 12.58 -2.76
CA GLN A 198 3.77 11.47 -3.27
C GLN A 198 3.35 11.27 -4.74
N LYS A 199 4.32 11.19 -5.63
CA LYS A 199 4.16 11.31 -7.09
C LYS A 199 2.95 10.53 -7.66
N TYR A 200 2.70 9.32 -7.18
CA TYR A 200 1.64 8.45 -7.68
C TYR A 200 0.54 8.16 -6.64
N ALA A 201 0.93 7.95 -5.40
CA ALA A 201 0.04 7.43 -4.37
C ALA A 201 -0.65 8.52 -3.54
N GLY A 202 -0.07 9.71 -3.42
CA GLY A 202 -0.58 10.70 -2.48
C GLY A 202 -0.68 10.11 -1.07
N HIS A 203 -1.89 10.13 -0.48
CA HIS A 203 -2.16 9.58 0.85
C HIS A 203 -2.05 8.04 0.91
N ASP A 204 -2.20 7.35 -0.20
CA ASP A 204 -2.04 5.90 -0.29
C ASP A 204 -0.57 5.43 -0.23
N ASN A 205 0.41 6.34 -0.07
CA ASN A 205 1.78 5.94 0.23
C ASN A 205 1.87 5.14 1.55
N ASN A 206 0.92 5.35 2.48
CA ASN A 206 0.75 4.53 3.69
C ASN A 206 -0.18 3.30 3.44
N ARG A 207 -0.14 2.72 2.25
CA ARG A 207 -0.85 1.50 1.87
C ARG A 207 0.05 0.54 1.06
N ASP A 208 1.32 0.91 0.85
CA ASP A 208 2.23 0.23 -0.07
C ASP A 208 3.28 -0.67 0.61
N PHE A 209 3.31 -0.72 1.96
CA PHE A 209 4.40 -1.37 2.71
C PHE A 209 4.43 -2.91 2.66
N PHE A 210 3.46 -3.58 2.04
CA PHE A 210 3.53 -5.01 1.74
C PHE A 210 3.79 -5.29 0.25
N MET A 211 3.40 -4.36 -0.65
CA MET A 211 3.69 -4.46 -2.08
C MET A 211 5.05 -3.86 -2.45
N ASN A 212 5.45 -2.80 -1.75
CA ASN A 212 6.72 -2.09 -1.99
C ASN A 212 6.85 -1.62 -3.46
N ASN A 213 5.81 -1.05 -4.02
CA ASN A 213 5.82 -0.49 -5.38
C ASN A 213 6.63 0.80 -5.47
N LEU A 214 6.51 1.67 -4.45
CA LEU A 214 7.14 2.99 -4.40
C LEU A 214 8.57 2.91 -3.86
N LYS A 215 9.46 3.76 -4.36
CA LYS A 215 10.86 3.80 -3.92
C LYS A 215 10.98 4.10 -2.43
N GLU A 216 10.19 5.04 -1.92
CA GLU A 216 10.19 5.39 -0.50
C GLU A 216 9.78 4.19 0.37
N SER A 217 8.78 3.42 -0.05
CA SER A 217 8.36 2.19 0.66
C SER A 217 9.46 1.13 0.63
N GLN A 218 10.12 0.94 -0.52
CA GLN A 218 11.25 0.01 -0.66
C GLN A 218 12.42 0.40 0.25
N ASN A 219 12.79 1.68 0.26
CA ASN A 219 13.88 2.19 1.11
C ASN A 219 13.58 1.95 2.59
N ILE A 220 12.38 2.28 3.06
CA ILE A 220 11.95 2.13 4.45
C ILE A 220 11.85 0.64 4.82
N SER A 221 11.20 -0.18 4.00
CA SER A 221 11.05 -1.62 4.25
C SER A 221 12.39 -2.33 4.34
N ARG A 222 13.37 -1.94 3.51
CA ARG A 222 14.74 -2.46 3.62
C ARG A 222 15.34 -2.17 4.98
N GLN A 223 15.19 -0.94 5.51
CA GLN A 223 15.71 -0.59 6.83
C GLN A 223 15.00 -1.37 7.94
N LEU A 224 13.66 -1.48 7.86
CA LEU A 224 12.85 -2.09 8.90
C LEU A 224 12.97 -3.62 8.96
N TYR A 225 12.99 -4.31 7.82
CA TYR A 225 12.82 -5.77 7.80
C TYR A 225 14.08 -6.54 7.40
N ILE A 226 15.10 -5.85 6.89
CA ILE A 226 16.36 -6.47 6.44
C ILE A 226 17.53 -5.96 7.27
N GLU A 227 17.67 -4.63 7.42
CA GLU A 227 18.86 -4.03 8.02
C GLU A 227 18.78 -3.94 9.55
N TRP A 228 17.70 -3.43 10.15
CA TRP A 228 17.67 -3.12 11.58
C TRP A 228 16.74 -4.01 12.41
N ILE A 229 15.59 -4.39 11.92
CA ILE A 229 14.54 -5.15 12.62
C ILE A 229 14.25 -4.54 14.02
N PRO A 230 13.70 -3.28 14.08
CA PRO A 230 13.51 -2.58 15.34
C PRO A 230 12.46 -3.26 16.22
N GLN A 231 12.53 -3.02 17.53
CA GLN A 231 11.54 -3.53 18.47
C GLN A 231 10.27 -2.68 18.51
N ILE A 232 10.42 -1.36 18.26
CA ILE A 232 9.29 -0.42 18.15
C ILE A 232 9.41 0.35 16.82
N LEU A 233 8.27 0.50 16.15
CA LEU A 233 8.09 1.37 15.00
C LEU A 233 7.04 2.42 15.37
N TYR A 234 7.42 3.70 15.40
CA TYR A 234 6.54 4.81 15.72
C TYR A 234 6.31 5.69 14.50
N ASN A 235 5.11 5.59 13.93
CA ASN A 235 4.66 6.33 12.76
C ASN A 235 3.78 7.52 13.18
N HIS A 236 4.24 8.74 12.89
CA HIS A 236 3.55 9.98 13.23
C HIS A 236 2.59 10.41 12.13
N HIS A 237 1.33 10.66 12.52
CA HIS A 237 0.27 11.18 11.66
C HIS A 237 -0.44 12.38 12.28
N GLN A 238 -1.27 13.05 11.48
CA GLN A 238 -2.02 14.23 11.87
C GLN A 238 -3.45 14.13 11.42
N SER A 239 -4.33 14.61 12.26
CA SER A 239 -5.75 14.79 12.29
C SER A 239 -6.41 13.86 13.31
N GLY A 240 -6.17 14.11 14.59
CA GLY A 240 -6.88 13.44 15.70
C GLY A 240 -8.39 13.67 15.66
N PRO A 241 -9.16 12.82 16.37
CA PRO A 241 -10.61 13.00 16.47
C PRO A 241 -11.00 14.35 17.08
N ALA A 242 -12.07 14.97 16.59
CA ALA A 242 -12.57 16.24 17.10
C ALA A 242 -12.81 16.17 18.61
N GLY A 243 -12.45 17.24 19.35
CA GLY A 243 -12.55 17.29 20.82
C GLY A 243 -11.48 16.51 21.57
N THR A 244 -10.36 16.16 20.90
CA THR A 244 -9.16 15.56 21.49
C THR A 244 -7.93 16.26 20.94
N VAL A 245 -6.74 15.94 21.47
CA VAL A 245 -5.46 16.41 20.95
C VAL A 245 -4.80 15.33 20.11
N VAL A 246 -4.75 14.11 20.62
CA VAL A 246 -4.06 13.01 19.94
C VAL A 246 -4.79 11.68 20.16
N ALA A 247 -4.96 10.92 19.09
CA ALA A 247 -5.34 9.54 19.16
C ALA A 247 -4.09 8.65 19.06
N GLY A 248 -4.01 7.65 19.93
CA GLY A 248 -2.88 6.73 19.97
C GLY A 248 -3.29 5.33 20.43
N PRO A 249 -2.31 4.43 20.61
CA PRO A 249 -2.56 3.09 21.09
C PRO A 249 -3.10 3.08 22.55
N PRO A 250 -3.69 1.94 23.00
CA PRO A 250 -4.03 0.79 22.21
C PRO A 250 -5.23 1.03 21.31
N PHE A 251 -5.31 0.28 20.20
CA PHE A 251 -6.35 0.43 19.21
C PHE A 251 -7.55 -0.49 19.47
N ARG A 252 -8.65 -0.28 18.74
CA ARG A 252 -9.84 -1.13 18.82
C ARG A 252 -9.64 -2.44 18.04
N ASP A 253 -10.48 -3.44 18.35
CA ASP A 253 -10.62 -4.63 17.53
C ASP A 253 -11.20 -4.31 16.12
N PRO A 254 -11.05 -5.20 15.15
CA PRO A 254 -10.32 -6.47 15.24
C PRO A 254 -8.82 -6.33 15.01
N PHE A 255 -8.03 -7.32 15.49
CA PHE A 255 -6.65 -7.53 15.09
C PHE A 255 -6.50 -8.86 14.32
N ARG A 256 -5.38 -9.04 13.60
CA ARG A 256 -5.16 -10.26 12.83
C ARG A 256 -4.81 -11.44 13.71
N HIS A 257 -5.45 -12.57 13.43
CA HIS A 257 -5.34 -13.82 14.22
C HIS A 257 -3.98 -14.52 14.09
N VAL A 258 -3.14 -14.09 13.15
CA VAL A 258 -1.80 -14.64 12.90
C VAL A 258 -0.71 -14.01 13.74
N TYR A 259 -0.98 -12.88 14.42
CA TYR A 259 0.01 -12.21 15.26
C TYR A 259 0.44 -13.05 16.46
N ASP A 260 1.69 -12.88 16.87
CA ASP A 260 2.10 -13.37 18.19
C ASP A 260 1.46 -12.51 19.30
N PRO A 261 0.91 -13.10 20.35
CA PRO A 261 0.28 -12.33 21.46
C PRO A 261 1.19 -11.28 22.09
N LEU A 262 2.51 -11.49 22.09
CA LEU A 262 3.49 -10.53 22.63
C LEU A 262 3.51 -9.21 21.88
N VAL A 263 3.10 -9.17 20.59
CA VAL A 263 2.96 -7.93 19.81
C VAL A 263 1.87 -7.05 20.43
N ILE A 264 0.70 -7.62 20.73
CA ILE A 264 -0.45 -6.87 21.25
C ILE A 264 -0.18 -6.41 22.69
N ILE A 265 0.33 -7.28 23.54
CA ILE A 265 0.66 -6.92 24.94
C ILE A 265 1.83 -5.90 24.99
N GLY A 266 2.80 -6.01 24.08
CA GLY A 266 3.86 -5.01 23.94
C GLY A 266 3.30 -3.64 23.54
N LEU A 267 2.32 -3.60 22.62
CA LEU A 267 1.62 -2.38 22.22
C LEU A 267 0.88 -1.74 23.40
N ASP A 268 0.18 -2.52 24.23
CA ASP A 268 -0.51 -2.05 25.45
C ASP A 268 0.49 -1.45 26.46
N GLY A 269 1.65 -2.09 26.63
CA GLY A 269 2.71 -1.59 27.53
C GLY A 269 3.24 -0.23 27.11
N VAL A 270 3.56 -0.05 25.83
CA VAL A 270 4.02 1.24 25.28
C VAL A 270 2.91 2.29 25.39
N ALA A 271 1.68 1.94 25.04
CA ALA A 271 0.51 2.82 25.11
C ALA A 271 0.28 3.38 26.53
N ALA A 272 0.39 2.52 27.56
CA ALA A 272 0.27 2.93 28.95
C ALA A 272 1.36 3.94 29.34
N SER A 273 2.60 3.76 28.87
CA SER A 273 3.71 4.71 29.09
C SER A 273 3.43 6.07 28.43
N MET A 274 2.93 6.08 27.20
CA MET A 274 2.57 7.30 26.47
C MET A 274 1.48 8.10 27.18
N ALA A 275 0.37 7.44 27.55
CA ALA A 275 -0.74 8.07 28.26
C ALA A 275 -0.31 8.59 29.64
N ASN A 276 0.44 7.79 30.40
CA ASN A 276 0.94 8.16 31.72
C ASN A 276 1.80 9.43 31.67
N ARG A 277 2.73 9.53 30.69
CA ARG A 277 3.61 10.70 30.56
C ARG A 277 2.80 11.99 30.27
N LEU A 278 1.88 11.95 29.31
CA LEU A 278 1.05 13.12 29.01
C LEU A 278 0.23 13.57 30.22
N ILE A 279 -0.36 12.63 30.97
CA ILE A 279 -1.14 12.95 32.17
C ILE A 279 -0.23 13.55 33.25
N ALA A 280 0.97 12.98 33.48
CA ALA A 280 1.92 13.45 34.46
C ALA A 280 2.46 14.86 34.11
N GLU A 281 2.58 15.19 32.82
CA GLU A 281 2.96 16.52 32.32
C GLU A 281 1.76 17.49 32.21
N ASN A 282 0.58 17.14 32.73
CA ASN A 282 -0.65 17.91 32.64
C ASN A 282 -1.03 18.25 31.18
N LYS A 283 -0.89 17.29 30.25
CA LYS A 283 -1.21 17.37 28.83
C LYS A 283 -2.48 16.55 28.52
N PRO A 284 -3.69 17.15 28.61
CA PRO A 284 -4.96 16.44 28.39
C PRO A 284 -5.22 16.12 26.92
N GLY A 285 -6.24 15.29 26.65
CA GLY A 285 -6.78 15.06 25.29
C GLY A 285 -6.18 13.87 24.54
N TYR A 286 -5.53 12.93 25.24
CA TYR A 286 -5.13 11.64 24.66
C TYR A 286 -6.32 10.69 24.58
N THR A 287 -6.67 10.22 23.37
CA THR A 287 -7.73 9.22 23.17
C THR A 287 -7.17 7.90 22.61
N GLN A 288 -7.80 6.79 23.01
CA GLN A 288 -7.34 5.43 22.71
C GLN A 288 -8.52 4.47 22.49
N LYS A 289 -8.28 3.22 22.14
CA LYS A 289 -9.31 2.16 22.01
C LYS A 289 -10.45 2.60 21.09
N GLY A 290 -11.70 2.40 21.51
CA GLY A 290 -12.90 2.84 20.79
C GLY A 290 -13.11 4.36 20.67
N GLY A 291 -12.23 5.17 21.23
CA GLY A 291 -12.26 6.62 21.06
C GLY A 291 -11.80 7.10 19.66
N SER A 292 -11.25 6.20 18.85
CA SER A 292 -10.86 6.43 17.46
C SER A 292 -11.26 5.25 16.57
N GLN A 293 -11.11 5.41 15.25
CA GLN A 293 -11.45 4.37 14.27
C GLN A 293 -10.32 3.38 13.97
N TYR A 294 -9.14 3.58 14.52
CA TYR A 294 -7.93 2.81 14.16
C TYR A 294 -7.98 1.40 14.76
N SER A 295 -7.70 0.39 13.93
CA SER A 295 -7.53 -1.01 14.31
C SER A 295 -6.15 -1.53 13.85
N THR A 296 -5.82 -2.77 14.18
CA THR A 296 -4.56 -3.42 13.76
C THR A 296 -4.80 -4.51 12.70
N TRP A 297 -5.92 -4.44 11.98
CA TRP A 297 -6.33 -5.46 11.02
C TRP A 297 -5.55 -5.41 9.69
N TYR A 298 -5.55 -4.24 9.02
CA TYR A 298 -5.04 -4.09 7.67
C TYR A 298 -3.51 -4.18 7.61
N ASN A 299 -2.96 -5.00 6.69
CA ASN A 299 -1.55 -4.94 6.31
C ASN A 299 -1.31 -3.78 5.31
N GLY A 300 -0.05 -3.44 5.00
CA GLY A 300 0.31 -2.42 4.01
C GLY A 300 0.43 -0.99 4.54
N GLY A 301 -0.08 -0.68 5.73
CA GLY A 301 0.28 0.55 6.44
C GLY A 301 1.63 0.39 7.14
N LEU A 302 2.44 1.45 7.20
CA LEU A 302 3.79 1.41 7.77
C LEU A 302 3.81 0.76 9.15
N ARG A 303 2.98 1.23 10.09
CA ARG A 303 2.93 0.62 11.43
C ARG A 303 2.37 -0.80 11.46
N THR A 304 1.35 -1.07 10.63
CA THR A 304 0.62 -2.35 10.70
C THR A 304 1.41 -3.48 10.08
N THR A 305 2.18 -3.23 9.02
CA THR A 305 3.10 -4.22 8.47
C THR A 305 4.14 -4.66 9.52
N GLY A 306 4.53 -3.77 10.43
CA GLY A 306 5.40 -4.10 11.57
C GLY A 306 4.88 -5.25 12.43
N TYR A 307 3.57 -5.36 12.68
CA TYR A 307 3.01 -6.46 13.50
C TYR A 307 3.22 -7.83 12.87
N TYR A 308 3.20 -7.93 11.55
CA TYR A 308 3.47 -9.16 10.81
C TYR A 308 4.96 -9.56 10.84
N HIS A 309 5.82 -8.64 11.33
CA HIS A 309 7.26 -8.80 11.47
C HIS A 309 7.72 -8.82 12.93
N ASN A 310 6.81 -9.08 13.86
CA ASN A 310 7.06 -9.12 15.31
C ASN A 310 7.54 -7.77 15.90
N ILE A 311 7.17 -6.65 15.28
CA ILE A 311 7.53 -5.29 15.69
C ILE A 311 6.31 -4.63 16.33
N ILE A 312 6.49 -3.90 17.43
CA ILE A 312 5.44 -3.11 18.08
C ILE A 312 5.21 -1.83 17.25
N GLY A 313 4.16 -1.83 16.43
CA GLY A 313 3.82 -0.70 15.58
C GLY A 313 2.92 0.32 16.27
N ILE A 314 3.34 1.58 16.33
CA ILE A 314 2.60 2.69 16.93
C ILE A 314 2.15 3.66 15.83
N LEU A 315 0.92 4.14 15.94
CA LEU A 315 0.37 5.28 15.23
C LEU A 315 -0.05 6.32 16.26
N THR A 316 0.26 7.58 16.03
CA THR A 316 -0.44 8.70 16.67
C THR A 316 -1.00 9.63 15.61
N GLU A 317 -2.23 10.09 15.84
CA GLU A 317 -2.91 11.11 15.05
C GLU A 317 -3.09 12.35 15.90
N ILE A 318 -2.23 13.32 15.71
CA ILE A 318 -2.24 14.56 16.49
C ILE A 318 -2.96 15.69 15.74
N ILE A 319 -3.63 16.60 16.47
CA ILE A 319 -4.13 17.83 15.87
C ILE A 319 -2.99 18.83 15.67
N GLY A 320 -3.21 19.83 14.85
CA GLY A 320 -2.28 20.94 14.67
C GLY A 320 -2.12 21.33 13.20
N SER A 321 -1.54 22.50 13.02
CA SER A 321 -1.28 23.10 11.72
C SER A 321 -0.31 24.26 11.93
N PRO A 322 0.50 24.63 10.93
CA PRO A 322 1.27 25.86 11.02
C PRO A 322 0.38 27.09 11.12
N THR A 323 -0.89 26.98 10.71
CA THR A 323 -1.90 28.03 10.93
C THR A 323 -2.64 27.74 12.23
N PRO A 324 -2.66 28.67 13.21
CA PRO A 324 -3.37 28.49 14.47
C PRO A 324 -4.85 28.10 14.28
N SER A 325 -5.34 27.23 15.15
CA SER A 325 -6.70 26.70 15.11
C SER A 325 -7.31 26.68 16.53
N SER A 326 -8.44 25.97 16.69
CA SER A 326 -9.05 25.76 18.00
C SER A 326 -9.54 24.32 18.14
N ILE A 327 -9.48 23.82 19.37
CA ILE A 327 -10.11 22.54 19.72
C ILE A 327 -11.62 22.74 19.76
N ARG A 328 -12.35 21.96 18.98
CA ARG A 328 -13.81 22.03 18.89
C ARG A 328 -14.48 21.44 20.12
N LEU A 329 -15.58 22.06 20.54
CA LEU A 329 -16.44 21.49 21.57
C LEU A 329 -17.11 20.20 21.06
N VAL A 330 -16.87 19.11 21.77
CA VAL A 330 -17.57 17.81 21.59
C VAL A 330 -18.06 17.37 22.98
N PRO A 331 -19.33 17.66 23.34
CA PRO A 331 -19.83 17.49 24.71
C PRO A 331 -19.58 16.09 25.30
N ASN A 332 -19.81 15.03 24.53
CA ASN A 332 -19.63 13.67 24.98
C ASN A 332 -18.17 13.30 25.28
N ARG A 333 -17.19 14.10 24.84
CA ARG A 333 -15.76 13.89 25.09
C ARG A 333 -15.23 14.67 26.31
N LEU A 334 -16.07 15.47 26.96
CA LEU A 334 -15.69 16.20 28.18
C LEU A 334 -15.78 15.31 29.44
N VAL A 335 -16.49 14.19 29.34
CA VAL A 335 -16.60 13.24 30.47
C VAL A 335 -15.47 12.23 30.39
N PRO A 336 -14.66 12.06 31.48
CA PRO A 336 -13.60 11.05 31.51
C PRO A 336 -14.15 9.63 31.25
N SER A 337 -13.43 8.87 30.45
CA SER A 337 -13.75 7.48 30.13
C SER A 337 -12.46 6.66 29.94
N SER A 338 -12.57 5.34 29.84
CA SER A 338 -11.41 4.46 29.57
C SER A 338 -10.75 4.75 28.20
N SER A 339 -11.50 5.39 27.28
CA SER A 339 -10.97 5.80 25.98
C SER A 339 -10.40 7.20 25.98
N ASN A 340 -10.78 8.05 26.95
CA ASN A 340 -10.29 9.42 27.11
C ASN A 340 -10.23 9.76 28.60
N PRO A 341 -9.22 9.30 29.33
CA PRO A 341 -9.16 9.40 30.81
C PRO A 341 -8.91 10.84 31.29
N PHE A 342 -8.33 11.69 30.47
CA PHE A 342 -8.05 13.11 30.81
C PHE A 342 -8.52 14.01 29.66
N PRO A 343 -9.82 14.36 29.63
CA PRO A 343 -10.42 15.21 28.59
C PRO A 343 -9.80 16.60 28.53
N ILE A 344 -9.90 17.20 27.32
CA ILE A 344 -9.47 18.58 27.10
C ILE A 344 -10.68 19.49 26.85
N GLU A 345 -10.64 20.71 27.40
CA GLU A 345 -11.63 21.75 27.13
C GLU A 345 -11.33 22.47 25.80
N PRO A 346 -12.35 23.05 25.14
CA PRO A 346 -12.16 23.90 23.98
C PRO A 346 -11.21 25.06 24.27
N GLN A 347 -10.21 25.23 23.45
CA GLN A 347 -9.19 26.26 23.59
C GLN A 347 -8.49 26.57 22.27
N SER A 348 -7.78 27.70 22.19
CA SER A 348 -6.88 28.02 21.08
C SER A 348 -5.70 27.04 21.04
N TRP A 349 -5.35 26.64 19.83
CA TRP A 349 -4.29 25.68 19.56
C TRP A 349 -3.30 26.23 18.54
N ASN A 350 -2.04 26.30 18.90
CA ASN A 350 -0.95 26.72 18.03
C ASN A 350 -0.05 25.53 17.65
N PHE A 351 0.83 25.74 16.69
CA PHE A 351 1.68 24.68 16.15
C PHE A 351 2.67 24.13 17.17
N GLN A 352 3.24 25.03 18.02
CA GLN A 352 4.20 24.64 19.08
C GLN A 352 3.60 23.61 20.05
N LYS A 353 2.33 23.74 20.44
CA LYS A 353 1.68 22.77 21.34
C LYS A 353 1.68 21.35 20.74
N SER A 354 1.44 21.22 19.43
CA SER A 354 1.49 19.89 18.76
C SER A 354 2.90 19.30 18.77
N ILE A 355 3.92 20.13 18.54
CA ILE A 355 5.33 19.72 18.64
C ILE A 355 5.65 19.25 20.06
N ASP A 356 5.26 20.02 21.09
CA ASP A 356 5.52 19.70 22.49
C ASP A 356 4.85 18.39 22.94
N TYR A 357 3.62 18.11 22.47
CA TYR A 357 2.97 16.82 22.73
C TYR A 357 3.69 15.67 22.03
N SER A 358 4.08 15.85 20.77
CA SER A 358 4.81 14.83 20.01
C SER A 358 6.16 14.50 20.66
N LEU A 359 6.89 15.50 21.14
CA LEU A 359 8.15 15.29 21.88
C LEU A 359 7.93 14.50 23.17
N SER A 360 6.90 14.84 23.96
CA SER A 360 6.56 14.06 25.16
C SER A 360 6.25 12.60 24.84
N LEU A 361 5.53 12.35 23.75
CA LEU A 361 5.22 10.99 23.30
C LEU A 361 6.48 10.26 22.83
N ASN A 362 7.38 10.91 22.09
CA ASN A 362 8.66 10.34 21.69
C ASN A 362 9.50 9.93 22.91
N TYR A 363 9.66 10.83 23.87
CA TYR A 363 10.38 10.54 25.11
C TYR A 363 9.72 9.42 25.93
N ALA A 364 8.38 9.34 25.95
CA ALA A 364 7.67 8.22 26.61
C ALA A 364 8.00 6.86 25.98
N VAL A 365 8.03 6.79 24.66
CA VAL A 365 8.37 5.58 23.90
C VAL A 365 9.83 5.20 24.12
N LEU A 366 10.74 6.19 24.06
CA LEU A 366 12.18 5.97 24.22
C LEU A 366 12.56 5.56 25.65
N ASP A 367 11.93 6.17 26.67
CA ASP A 367 12.10 5.80 28.08
C ASP A 367 11.59 4.39 28.33
N TYR A 368 10.41 4.02 27.78
CA TYR A 368 9.90 2.66 27.86
C TYR A 368 10.86 1.65 27.23
N ALA A 369 11.40 1.96 26.05
CA ALA A 369 12.37 1.11 25.36
C ALA A 369 13.67 0.97 26.16
N SER A 370 14.16 2.06 26.77
CA SER A 370 15.37 2.08 27.60
C SER A 370 15.22 1.15 28.81
N ARG A 371 14.11 1.26 29.54
CA ARG A 371 13.85 0.48 30.77
C ARG A 371 13.55 -0.99 30.49
N ASN A 372 12.94 -1.28 29.34
CA ASN A 372 12.53 -2.64 28.97
C ASN A 372 13.45 -3.29 27.91
N ARG A 373 14.62 -2.73 27.65
CA ARG A 373 15.56 -3.12 26.60
C ARG A 373 15.75 -4.63 26.46
N TYR A 374 16.13 -5.30 27.54
CA TYR A 374 16.36 -6.73 27.58
C TYR A 374 15.11 -7.53 27.17
N HIS A 375 13.97 -7.20 27.78
CA HIS A 375 12.72 -7.93 27.49
C HIS A 375 12.25 -7.75 26.06
N MET A 376 12.39 -6.55 25.50
CA MET A 376 12.00 -6.27 24.12
C MET A 376 12.87 -7.03 23.12
N LEU A 377 14.18 -7.06 23.32
CA LEU A 377 15.12 -7.83 22.47
C LEU A 377 14.87 -9.33 22.59
N TYR A 378 14.69 -9.85 23.81
CA TYR A 378 14.39 -11.26 24.01
C TYR A 378 13.01 -11.66 23.47
N ASN A 379 12.00 -10.79 23.63
CA ASN A 379 10.65 -11.05 23.09
C ASN A 379 10.65 -11.07 21.57
N LEU A 380 11.47 -10.24 20.89
CA LEU A 380 11.64 -10.30 19.43
C LEU A 380 12.08 -11.70 18.99
N TYR A 381 13.07 -12.29 19.68
CA TYR A 381 13.50 -13.67 19.47
C TYR A 381 12.38 -14.68 19.77
N ARG A 382 11.68 -14.52 20.89
CA ARG A 382 10.60 -15.46 21.28
C ARG A 382 9.45 -15.49 20.29
N MET A 383 9.02 -14.33 19.79
CA MET A 383 8.00 -14.23 18.76
C MET A 383 8.44 -14.91 17.45
N GLY A 384 9.70 -14.69 17.08
CA GLY A 384 10.31 -15.38 15.94
C GLY A 384 10.33 -16.89 16.11
N MET A 385 10.78 -17.40 17.26
CA MET A 385 10.79 -18.85 17.58
C MET A 385 9.38 -19.44 17.62
N ASN A 386 8.42 -18.75 18.19
CA ASN A 386 7.02 -19.20 18.18
C ASN A 386 6.50 -19.36 16.74
N SER A 387 6.87 -18.45 15.85
CA SER A 387 6.53 -18.52 14.41
C SER A 387 7.21 -19.68 13.72
N VAL A 388 8.52 -19.89 13.95
CA VAL A 388 9.29 -21.03 13.42
C VAL A 388 8.68 -22.37 13.89
N GLU A 389 8.37 -22.48 15.19
CA GLU A 389 7.74 -23.69 15.75
C GLU A 389 6.37 -23.97 15.13
N ARG A 390 5.50 -22.97 15.00
CA ARG A 390 4.17 -23.10 14.38
C ARG A 390 4.28 -23.51 12.90
N GLY A 391 5.29 -23.03 12.18
CA GLY A 391 5.53 -23.37 10.79
C GLY A 391 6.22 -24.73 10.57
N SER A 392 6.81 -25.34 11.62
CA SER A 392 7.55 -26.61 11.51
C SER A 392 6.77 -27.84 11.98
N LYS A 393 5.56 -27.66 12.55
CA LYS A 393 4.69 -28.72 13.04
C LYS A 393 3.23 -28.46 12.66
N ASP A 394 2.38 -29.43 12.87
CA ASP A 394 0.94 -29.28 12.67
C ASP A 394 0.39 -28.19 13.59
N PHE A 395 -0.22 -27.19 13.00
CA PHE A 395 -0.81 -26.05 13.68
C PHE A 395 -2.11 -25.65 12.99
N TRP A 396 -3.05 -25.10 13.77
CA TRP A 396 -4.34 -24.62 13.31
C TRP A 396 -4.58 -23.21 13.87
N THR A 397 -4.45 -22.21 13.03
CA THR A 397 -4.85 -20.84 13.36
C THR A 397 -6.37 -20.77 13.51
N LYS A 398 -6.85 -20.14 14.57
CA LYS A 398 -8.29 -20.00 14.82
C LYS A 398 -8.82 -18.79 14.10
N TYR A 399 -9.61 -19.03 13.06
CA TYR A 399 -10.23 -17.99 12.25
C TYR A 399 -11.71 -17.82 12.60
N PRO A 400 -12.31 -16.62 12.42
CA PRO A 400 -13.71 -16.35 12.74
C PRO A 400 -14.69 -17.33 12.12
N LYS A 401 -14.60 -17.67 10.84
CA LYS A 401 -15.47 -18.65 10.17
C LYS A 401 -15.41 -20.05 10.81
N ALA A 402 -14.25 -20.46 11.31
CA ALA A 402 -14.14 -21.74 12.01
C ALA A 402 -14.81 -21.67 13.40
N VAL A 403 -14.77 -20.51 14.05
CA VAL A 403 -15.49 -20.28 15.31
C VAL A 403 -16.99 -20.24 15.07
N ASP A 404 -17.47 -19.59 14.04
CA ASP A 404 -18.89 -19.56 13.64
C ASP A 404 -19.41 -20.98 13.38
N ALA A 405 -18.65 -21.79 12.61
CA ALA A 405 -18.96 -23.19 12.37
C ALA A 405 -19.03 -24.02 13.67
N LEU A 406 -18.20 -23.74 14.66
CA LEU A 406 -18.27 -24.39 15.98
C LEU A 406 -19.54 -23.98 16.75
N ILE A 407 -19.89 -22.69 16.73
CA ILE A 407 -21.12 -22.20 17.37
C ILE A 407 -22.35 -22.90 16.76
N GLU A 408 -22.46 -22.94 15.44
CA GLU A 408 -23.53 -23.64 14.73
C GLU A 408 -23.58 -25.14 15.07
N ALA A 409 -22.42 -25.80 15.13
CA ALA A 409 -22.35 -27.20 15.53
C ALA A 409 -22.85 -27.44 16.97
N GLN A 410 -22.51 -26.54 17.89
CA GLN A 410 -22.98 -26.59 19.29
C GLN A 410 -24.49 -26.34 19.38
N GLU A 411 -25.04 -25.42 18.60
CA GLU A 411 -26.48 -25.15 18.55
C GLU A 411 -27.27 -26.34 18.01
N ARG A 412 -26.79 -26.98 16.92
CA ARG A 412 -27.36 -28.22 16.37
C ARG A 412 -27.30 -29.37 17.39
N GLY A 413 -26.17 -29.53 18.09
CA GLY A 413 -26.01 -30.56 19.11
C GLY A 413 -26.92 -30.37 20.36
N ARG A 414 -27.29 -29.13 20.71
CA ARG A 414 -28.24 -28.82 21.76
C ARG A 414 -29.70 -29.12 21.34
N SER A 415 -30.02 -29.02 20.07
CA SER A 415 -31.36 -29.29 19.56
C SER A 415 -31.60 -30.77 19.26
N SER A 416 -30.54 -31.59 19.06
CA SER A 416 -30.62 -33.03 18.85
C SER A 416 -30.31 -33.72 20.17
N ALA A 417 -31.30 -34.43 20.74
CA ALA A 417 -31.14 -35.24 21.95
C ALA A 417 -30.29 -36.52 21.74
N GLU A 418 -29.43 -36.56 20.73
CA GLU A 418 -28.54 -37.69 20.42
C GLU A 418 -27.23 -37.56 21.22
N THR A 419 -27.15 -38.36 22.24
CA THR A 419 -25.96 -38.63 23.07
C THR A 419 -24.98 -39.56 22.34
N GLY A 420 -24.35 -39.09 21.31
CA GLY A 420 -23.32 -39.81 20.56
C GLY A 420 -22.20 -38.84 20.15
N SER A 421 -21.21 -38.76 20.94
CA SER A 421 -20.22 -37.72 21.10
C SER A 421 -19.13 -37.74 20.02
N SER A 422 -19.24 -36.96 18.95
CA SER A 422 -18.05 -36.34 18.40
C SER A 422 -17.80 -35.03 19.16
N ASN A 423 -16.55 -34.67 19.32
CA ASN A 423 -16.19 -33.40 19.95
C ASN A 423 -16.12 -32.35 18.83
N PRO A 424 -17.10 -31.42 18.70
CA PRO A 424 -17.11 -30.46 17.57
C PRO A 424 -15.84 -29.59 17.50
N PHE A 425 -15.16 -29.37 18.62
CA PHE A 425 -13.90 -28.68 18.63
C PHE A 425 -12.80 -29.45 17.89
N GLU A 426 -12.67 -30.76 18.12
CA GLU A 426 -11.68 -31.60 17.44
C GLU A 426 -12.01 -31.73 15.95
N GLU A 427 -13.28 -31.89 15.57
CA GLU A 427 -13.70 -31.98 14.19
C GLU A 427 -13.40 -30.71 13.39
N ILE A 428 -13.56 -29.53 13.99
CA ILE A 428 -13.36 -28.25 13.30
C ILE A 428 -11.92 -27.78 13.42
N PHE A 429 -11.32 -27.82 14.59
CA PHE A 429 -10.00 -27.25 14.86
C PHE A 429 -8.84 -28.27 14.80
N ARG A 430 -9.10 -29.53 14.40
CA ARG A 430 -8.09 -30.54 14.09
C ARG A 430 -8.34 -31.19 12.74
N ASP A 431 -9.25 -30.62 11.96
CA ASP A 431 -9.48 -31.04 10.57
C ASP A 431 -8.17 -30.90 9.77
N PRO A 432 -7.63 -31.98 9.18
CA PRO A 432 -6.40 -31.93 8.39
C PRO A 432 -6.44 -30.95 7.22
N GLU A 433 -7.61 -30.71 6.64
CA GLU A 433 -7.79 -29.78 5.50
C GLU A 433 -7.65 -28.31 5.94
N ARG A 434 -7.97 -28.01 7.19
CA ARG A 434 -7.85 -26.67 7.78
C ARG A 434 -6.49 -26.41 8.43
N ARG A 435 -5.59 -27.38 8.40
CA ARG A 435 -4.24 -27.23 8.93
C ARG A 435 -3.49 -26.12 8.22
N ASP A 436 -2.75 -25.32 8.96
CA ASP A 436 -1.94 -24.24 8.43
C ASP A 436 -0.88 -24.80 7.45
N PRO A 437 -0.56 -24.07 6.38
CA PRO A 437 0.47 -24.50 5.44
C PRO A 437 1.87 -24.46 6.06
N ARG A 438 2.71 -25.42 5.67
CA ARG A 438 4.15 -25.41 5.95
C ARG A 438 4.97 -24.81 4.83
N VAL A 439 4.49 -24.92 3.59
CA VAL A 439 5.20 -24.46 2.40
C VAL A 439 4.22 -23.95 1.36
N PHE A 440 4.60 -22.85 0.72
CA PHE A 440 4.01 -22.42 -0.55
C PHE A 440 5.02 -22.62 -1.67
N ILE A 441 4.57 -23.20 -2.79
CA ILE A 441 5.39 -23.37 -3.99
C ILE A 441 4.78 -22.51 -5.10
N VAL A 442 5.61 -21.64 -5.71
CA VAL A 442 5.23 -20.82 -6.88
C VAL A 442 5.93 -21.41 -8.10
N PRO A 443 5.22 -22.17 -8.95
CA PRO A 443 5.80 -22.86 -10.11
C PRO A 443 6.35 -21.88 -11.14
N SER A 444 7.49 -22.24 -11.76
CA SER A 444 8.12 -21.42 -12.80
C SER A 444 7.49 -21.57 -14.20
N ASP A 445 6.64 -22.56 -14.39
CA ASP A 445 5.96 -22.86 -15.65
C ASP A 445 4.56 -22.22 -15.78
N GLN A 446 4.19 -21.33 -14.84
CA GLN A 446 2.94 -20.58 -14.96
C GLN A 446 2.99 -19.53 -16.08
N ASP A 447 1.84 -19.24 -16.69
CA ASP A 447 1.71 -18.40 -17.88
C ASP A 447 2.38 -17.02 -17.72
N ASP A 448 2.12 -16.29 -16.61
CA ASP A 448 2.69 -14.97 -16.32
C ASP A 448 3.73 -15.02 -15.20
N PHE A 449 4.79 -15.80 -15.42
CA PHE A 449 5.86 -15.96 -14.42
C PHE A 449 6.59 -14.64 -14.08
N PRO A 450 6.78 -13.66 -15.00
CA PRO A 450 7.31 -12.36 -14.62
C PRO A 450 6.48 -11.61 -13.56
N THR A 451 5.16 -11.75 -13.56
CA THR A 451 4.29 -11.22 -12.49
C THR A 451 4.48 -12.00 -11.19
N ALA A 452 4.68 -13.33 -11.24
CA ALA A 452 5.03 -14.12 -10.07
C ALA A 452 6.38 -13.69 -9.45
N VAL A 453 7.39 -13.36 -10.27
CA VAL A 453 8.66 -12.81 -9.79
C VAL A 453 8.46 -11.46 -9.07
N ARG A 454 7.57 -10.58 -9.55
CA ARG A 454 7.22 -9.33 -8.83
C ARG A 454 6.63 -9.63 -7.45
N PHE A 455 5.74 -10.61 -7.35
CA PHE A 455 5.19 -11.05 -6.06
C PHE A 455 6.26 -11.59 -5.11
N ILE A 456 7.17 -12.42 -5.61
CA ILE A 456 8.32 -12.92 -4.84
C ILE A 456 9.20 -11.76 -4.38
N ASN A 457 9.42 -10.75 -5.21
CA ASN A 457 10.18 -9.56 -4.85
C ASN A 457 9.50 -8.72 -3.76
N ALA A 458 8.17 -8.66 -3.71
CA ALA A 458 7.45 -8.04 -2.61
C ALA A 458 7.71 -8.78 -1.28
N LEU A 459 7.73 -10.12 -1.29
CA LEU A 459 8.10 -10.92 -0.12
C LEU A 459 9.56 -10.68 0.29
N ILE A 460 10.50 -10.69 -0.65
CA ILE A 460 11.93 -10.48 -0.38
C ILE A 460 12.17 -9.07 0.18
N SER A 461 11.52 -8.04 -0.38
CA SER A 461 11.59 -6.66 0.11
C SER A 461 11.07 -6.50 1.54
N SER A 462 10.13 -7.36 1.93
CA SER A 462 9.57 -7.46 3.28
C SER A 462 10.34 -8.42 4.20
N GLY A 463 11.58 -8.79 3.85
CA GLY A 463 12.47 -9.60 4.70
C GLY A 463 12.09 -11.08 4.81
N ILE A 464 11.24 -11.59 3.92
CA ILE A 464 10.89 -13.01 3.87
C ILE A 464 12.03 -13.80 3.24
N GLN A 465 12.39 -14.93 3.86
CA GLN A 465 13.34 -15.89 3.29
C GLN A 465 12.63 -16.72 2.22
N VAL A 466 13.14 -16.65 1.00
CA VAL A 466 12.65 -17.39 -0.16
C VAL A 466 13.73 -18.34 -0.63
N HIS A 467 13.35 -19.49 -1.16
CA HIS A 467 14.25 -20.45 -1.80
C HIS A 467 13.89 -20.57 -3.28
N ILE A 468 14.87 -20.96 -4.09
CA ILE A 468 14.70 -21.24 -5.52
C ILE A 468 15.15 -22.67 -5.81
N ALA A 469 14.37 -23.40 -6.60
CA ALA A 469 14.71 -24.74 -7.05
C ALA A 469 15.84 -24.67 -8.10
N THR A 470 16.95 -25.39 -7.85
CA THR A 470 18.11 -25.41 -8.74
C THR A 470 18.02 -26.50 -9.82
N SER A 471 17.13 -27.46 -9.65
CA SER A 471 16.74 -28.48 -10.63
C SER A 471 15.27 -28.87 -10.39
N ASP A 472 14.70 -29.62 -11.33
CA ASP A 472 13.34 -30.17 -11.20
C ASP A 472 13.24 -31.05 -9.94
N PHE A 473 12.06 -30.99 -9.29
CA PHE A 473 11.77 -31.78 -8.09
C PHE A 473 10.30 -32.18 -8.02
N THR A 474 9.99 -33.12 -7.14
CA THR A 474 8.61 -33.59 -6.90
C THR A 474 8.21 -33.29 -5.45
N ALA A 475 7.02 -32.74 -5.24
CA ALA A 475 6.42 -32.56 -3.92
C ALA A 475 4.92 -32.85 -4.00
N ALA A 476 4.35 -33.50 -2.97
CA ALA A 476 2.92 -33.88 -2.91
C ALA A 476 2.37 -34.53 -4.20
N GLY A 477 3.21 -35.33 -4.87
CA GLY A 477 2.83 -36.03 -6.11
C GLY A 477 2.81 -35.16 -7.38
N LYS A 478 3.21 -33.90 -7.31
CA LYS A 478 3.32 -32.96 -8.44
C LYS A 478 4.79 -32.67 -8.74
N ASN A 479 5.13 -32.58 -10.04
CA ASN A 479 6.45 -32.19 -10.51
C ASN A 479 6.52 -30.67 -10.66
N TYR A 480 7.63 -30.08 -10.23
CA TYR A 480 7.92 -28.65 -10.31
C TYR A 480 9.24 -28.46 -11.07
N PRO A 481 9.28 -27.56 -12.06
CA PRO A 481 10.51 -27.30 -12.79
C PRO A 481 11.50 -26.47 -11.98
N ALA A 482 12.77 -26.54 -12.38
CA ALA A 482 13.82 -25.64 -11.91
C ALA A 482 13.38 -24.17 -12.03
N GLY A 483 13.84 -23.32 -11.13
CA GLY A 483 13.43 -21.91 -11.08
C GLY A 483 12.11 -21.66 -10.35
N SER A 484 11.39 -22.71 -9.90
CA SER A 484 10.23 -22.55 -9.01
C SER A 484 10.66 -21.99 -7.67
N TYR A 485 9.83 -21.12 -7.05
CA TYR A 485 10.13 -20.52 -5.73
C TYR A 485 9.43 -21.31 -4.63
N ILE A 486 10.11 -21.46 -3.51
CA ILE A 486 9.65 -22.17 -2.32
C ILE A 486 9.68 -21.20 -1.14
N VAL A 487 8.52 -20.98 -0.49
CA VAL A 487 8.37 -20.12 0.67
C VAL A 487 7.91 -20.97 1.85
N LYS A 488 8.83 -21.23 2.79
CA LYS A 488 8.54 -21.99 4.00
C LYS A 488 7.93 -21.09 5.07
N THR A 489 6.92 -21.58 5.77
CA THR A 489 6.30 -20.86 6.88
C THR A 489 7.08 -21.00 8.21
N SER A 490 8.06 -21.92 8.26
CA SER A 490 8.97 -22.07 9.41
C SER A 490 10.05 -20.99 9.44
N GLN A 491 9.62 -19.73 9.53
CA GLN A 491 10.49 -18.56 9.64
C GLN A 491 9.86 -17.49 10.55
N ALA A 492 10.68 -16.56 11.07
CA ALA A 492 10.25 -15.59 12.06
C ALA A 492 9.07 -14.72 11.60
N PHE A 493 9.05 -14.34 10.34
CA PHE A 493 7.99 -13.51 9.75
C PHE A 493 6.87 -14.33 9.10
N ARG A 494 6.60 -15.53 9.65
CA ARG A 494 5.47 -16.38 9.25
C ARG A 494 4.14 -15.63 9.14
N PRO A 495 3.78 -14.70 10.05
CA PRO A 495 2.54 -13.94 9.92
C PRO A 495 2.43 -13.20 8.58
N HIS A 496 3.53 -12.60 8.09
CA HIS A 496 3.55 -11.93 6.80
C HIS A 496 3.43 -12.92 5.63
N VAL A 497 4.10 -14.08 5.70
CA VAL A 497 3.96 -15.15 4.68
C VAL A 497 2.49 -15.56 4.55
N LEU A 498 1.83 -15.87 5.68
CA LEU A 498 0.42 -16.25 5.66
C LEU A 498 -0.47 -15.14 5.09
N ASP A 499 -0.21 -13.90 5.46
CA ASP A 499 -1.03 -12.76 5.02
C ASP A 499 -0.94 -12.51 3.50
N MET A 500 0.20 -12.80 2.88
CA MET A 500 0.41 -12.59 1.45
C MET A 500 -0.21 -13.69 0.57
N PHE A 501 -0.38 -14.92 1.10
CA PHE A 501 -0.89 -16.07 0.35
C PHE A 501 -2.29 -16.51 0.77
N GLU A 502 -2.63 -16.47 2.08
CA GLU A 502 -3.90 -16.98 2.60
C GLU A 502 -4.99 -15.91 2.58
N PRO A 503 -6.27 -16.29 2.50
CA PRO A 503 -7.38 -15.37 2.68
C PRO A 503 -7.33 -14.65 4.03
N GLN A 504 -7.70 -13.38 4.05
CA GLN A 504 -8.06 -12.71 5.29
C GLN A 504 -9.49 -13.10 5.64
N ASP A 505 -9.69 -13.65 6.82
CA ASP A 505 -11.00 -14.00 7.35
C ASP A 505 -11.42 -12.93 8.37
N HIS A 506 -12.07 -11.87 7.88
CA HIS A 506 -12.52 -10.76 8.72
C HIS A 506 -13.77 -11.16 9.50
N PRO A 507 -13.85 -10.89 10.82
CA PRO A 507 -15.05 -11.19 11.59
C PRO A 507 -16.26 -10.36 11.11
N ASN A 508 -17.45 -10.85 11.43
CA ASN A 508 -18.69 -10.09 11.28
C ASN A 508 -18.73 -8.96 12.32
N ASP A 509 -18.02 -7.86 12.06
CA ASP A 509 -17.85 -6.73 13.00
C ASP A 509 -19.10 -5.84 12.99
N LEU A 510 -20.06 -6.16 13.84
CA LEU A 510 -21.34 -5.48 13.97
C LEU A 510 -21.42 -4.72 15.30
N GLN A 511 -22.12 -3.58 15.35
CA GLN A 511 -22.31 -2.79 16.57
C GLN A 511 -23.02 -3.60 17.67
N TYR A 512 -23.90 -4.50 17.27
CA TYR A 512 -24.58 -5.52 18.10
C TYR A 512 -25.09 -6.63 17.17
N PRO A 513 -25.44 -7.81 17.66
CA PRO A 513 -25.94 -8.90 16.81
C PRO A 513 -27.13 -8.45 15.93
N GLY A 514 -26.98 -8.56 14.59
CA GLY A 514 -27.94 -8.10 13.60
C GLY A 514 -27.97 -6.58 13.39
N GLY A 515 -27.08 -5.82 14.03
CA GLY A 515 -26.96 -4.37 13.93
C GLY A 515 -26.12 -3.91 12.73
N PRO A 516 -25.92 -2.58 12.60
CA PRO A 516 -25.12 -2.02 11.53
C PRO A 516 -23.65 -2.49 11.60
N PRO A 517 -23.00 -2.73 10.45
CA PRO A 517 -21.59 -3.08 10.42
C PRO A 517 -20.68 -1.90 10.83
N ILE A 518 -19.63 -2.23 11.56
CA ILE A 518 -18.53 -1.33 11.89
C ILE A 518 -17.56 -1.36 10.71
N ALA A 519 -17.28 -0.19 10.14
CA ALA A 519 -16.36 -0.11 9.00
C ALA A 519 -14.94 -0.53 9.42
N PRO A 520 -14.26 -1.40 8.65
CA PRO A 520 -12.82 -1.59 8.80
C PRO A 520 -12.07 -0.27 8.68
N TYR A 521 -10.87 -0.19 9.25
CA TYR A 521 -10.03 1.01 9.12
C TYR A 521 -9.62 1.27 7.66
N ASP A 522 -9.36 0.20 6.88
CA ASP A 522 -9.10 0.25 5.44
C ASP A 522 -9.83 -0.92 4.74
N ALA A 523 -9.16 -1.96 4.28
CA ALA A 523 -9.75 -3.13 3.65
C ALA A 523 -10.01 -4.26 4.66
N ALA A 524 -11.04 -5.06 4.40
CA ALA A 524 -11.31 -6.30 5.13
C ALA A 524 -10.46 -7.47 4.61
N GLY A 525 -10.17 -7.50 3.29
CA GLY A 525 -9.32 -8.50 2.66
C GLY A 525 -8.59 -7.97 1.44
N TRP A 526 -7.36 -8.43 1.21
CA TRP A 526 -6.48 -7.91 0.17
C TRP A 526 -5.65 -8.98 -0.54
N THR A 527 -5.38 -10.13 0.01
CA THR A 527 -4.52 -11.25 -0.44
C THR A 527 -3.77 -11.00 -1.75
N PRO A 528 -2.51 -10.53 -1.73
CA PRO A 528 -1.79 -10.10 -2.93
C PRO A 528 -1.63 -11.21 -3.97
N ALA A 529 -1.41 -12.47 -3.55
CA ALA A 529 -1.30 -13.60 -4.47
C ALA A 529 -2.54 -13.77 -5.35
N PHE A 530 -3.74 -13.50 -4.81
CA PHE A 530 -4.99 -13.57 -5.57
C PHE A 530 -5.13 -12.38 -6.54
N GLN A 531 -4.95 -11.16 -6.05
CA GLN A 531 -5.07 -9.96 -6.88
C GLN A 531 -4.04 -9.94 -8.03
N MET A 532 -2.83 -10.45 -7.79
CA MET A 532 -1.81 -10.54 -8.83
C MET A 532 -2.03 -11.70 -9.81
N GLY A 533 -2.98 -12.61 -9.52
CA GLY A 533 -3.27 -13.76 -10.36
C GLY A 533 -2.16 -14.82 -10.34
N ILE A 534 -1.48 -14.98 -9.20
CA ILE A 534 -0.36 -15.91 -9.05
C ILE A 534 -0.88 -17.33 -8.85
N SER A 535 -0.36 -18.27 -9.63
CA SER A 535 -0.54 -19.69 -9.36
C SER A 535 0.45 -20.17 -8.31
N PHE A 536 -0.06 -20.83 -7.27
CA PHE A 536 0.78 -21.44 -6.22
C PHE A 536 0.12 -22.68 -5.63
N ASP A 537 0.93 -23.55 -5.07
CA ASP A 537 0.47 -24.72 -4.32
C ASP A 537 0.69 -24.50 -2.83
N ARG A 538 -0.34 -24.79 -2.06
CA ARG A 538 -0.39 -24.72 -0.60
C ARG A 538 -0.16 -26.12 -0.02
N LEU A 539 0.95 -26.37 0.64
CA LEU A 539 1.31 -27.68 1.17
C LEU A 539 1.31 -27.67 2.71
N THR A 540 0.67 -28.66 3.30
CA THR A 540 0.60 -28.84 4.76
C THR A 540 1.76 -29.71 5.31
N GLU A 541 2.57 -30.27 4.43
CA GLU A 541 3.77 -31.02 4.78
C GLU A 541 5.03 -30.21 4.41
N ASP A 542 6.14 -30.46 5.10
CA ASP A 542 7.41 -29.85 4.73
C ASP A 542 7.94 -30.49 3.45
N VAL A 543 8.67 -29.69 2.68
CA VAL A 543 9.26 -30.11 1.41
C VAL A 543 10.79 -29.97 1.48
N THR A 544 11.46 -31.04 1.09
CA THR A 544 12.90 -31.06 0.89
C THR A 544 13.20 -31.24 -0.60
N GLY A 545 14.30 -30.66 -1.08
CA GLY A 545 14.64 -30.72 -2.49
C GLY A 545 15.92 -29.96 -2.82
N PRO A 546 16.24 -29.84 -4.11
CA PRO A 546 17.44 -29.13 -4.57
C PRO A 546 17.20 -27.60 -4.52
N PHE A 547 17.15 -27.05 -3.31
CA PHE A 547 16.81 -25.65 -3.08
C PHE A 547 18.03 -24.84 -2.66
N SER A 548 18.19 -23.66 -3.27
CA SER A 548 19.14 -22.64 -2.83
C SER A 548 18.40 -21.52 -2.10
N VAL A 549 18.93 -21.06 -0.99
CA VAL A 549 18.43 -19.90 -0.25
C VAL A 549 18.77 -18.63 -1.03
N ILE A 550 17.79 -17.77 -1.24
CA ILE A 550 18.01 -16.41 -1.75
C ILE A 550 18.45 -15.53 -0.57
N PRO A 551 19.58 -14.81 -0.67
CA PRO A 551 20.00 -13.87 0.37
C PRO A 551 18.93 -12.81 0.68
N TYR A 552 18.81 -12.39 1.93
CA TYR A 552 17.84 -11.37 2.34
C TYR A 552 18.00 -10.08 1.54
N GLY A 553 16.91 -9.64 0.92
CA GLY A 553 16.87 -8.40 0.12
C GLY A 553 17.48 -8.50 -1.28
N GLU A 554 17.88 -9.71 -1.73
CA GLU A 554 18.36 -9.94 -3.09
C GLU A 554 17.19 -10.15 -4.05
N LEU A 555 16.76 -9.07 -4.71
CA LEU A 555 15.64 -9.10 -5.65
C LEU A 555 15.96 -9.97 -6.87
N GLN A 556 14.95 -10.67 -7.33
CA GLN A 556 15.04 -11.59 -8.46
C GLN A 556 14.64 -10.89 -9.76
N SER A 557 15.30 -11.23 -10.85
CA SER A 557 14.89 -10.86 -12.20
C SER A 557 14.08 -11.98 -12.84
N PRO A 558 13.15 -11.65 -13.75
CA PRO A 558 12.52 -12.69 -14.56
C PRO A 558 13.61 -13.54 -15.25
N PRO A 559 13.41 -14.87 -15.34
CA PRO A 559 14.41 -15.73 -15.98
C PRO A 559 14.62 -15.31 -17.43
N ALA A 560 15.85 -15.52 -17.92
CA ALA A 560 16.17 -15.25 -19.31
C ALA A 560 15.26 -16.11 -20.22
N PRO A 561 14.47 -15.46 -21.11
CA PRO A 561 13.56 -16.21 -21.97
C PRO A 561 14.31 -16.99 -23.04
N THR A 562 13.70 -18.07 -23.52
CA THR A 562 14.22 -18.80 -24.67
C THR A 562 14.10 -17.93 -25.92
N MET A 563 15.24 -17.66 -26.56
CA MET A 563 15.28 -16.92 -27.81
C MET A 563 15.40 -17.87 -29.00
N PRO A 564 14.46 -17.80 -29.95
CA PRO A 564 14.49 -18.70 -31.09
C PRO A 564 15.60 -18.32 -32.07
N ALA A 565 15.97 -19.25 -32.92
CA ALA A 565 16.80 -19.01 -34.10
C ALA A 565 16.12 -18.02 -35.08
N ASN A 566 16.74 -17.73 -36.22
CA ASN A 566 16.15 -16.83 -37.21
C ASN A 566 14.79 -17.36 -37.70
N ALA A 567 13.75 -16.51 -37.56
CA ALA A 567 12.45 -16.78 -38.12
C ALA A 567 12.39 -16.42 -39.63
N ARG A 568 11.67 -17.22 -40.42
CA ARG A 568 11.42 -16.90 -41.83
C ARG A 568 10.28 -15.90 -42.00
N ALA A 569 9.20 -16.06 -41.25
CA ALA A 569 8.01 -15.24 -41.39
C ALA A 569 7.89 -14.17 -40.28
N GLY A 570 8.25 -14.50 -39.06
CA GLY A 570 8.14 -13.57 -37.94
C GLY A 570 8.20 -14.25 -36.58
N TYR A 571 7.80 -13.50 -35.58
CA TYR A 571 7.87 -13.90 -34.17
C TYR A 571 6.52 -13.71 -33.49
N THR A 572 6.20 -14.63 -32.57
CA THR A 572 5.02 -14.49 -31.71
C THR A 572 5.40 -14.55 -30.24
N PHE A 573 4.59 -13.89 -29.40
CA PHE A 573 4.69 -13.94 -27.94
C PHE A 573 3.31 -13.75 -27.29
N SER A 574 3.16 -14.30 -26.07
CA SER A 574 1.84 -14.47 -25.46
C SER A 574 1.24 -13.18 -24.91
N ALA A 575 -0.06 -12.96 -25.14
CA ALA A 575 -0.87 -11.93 -24.49
C ALA A 575 -1.21 -12.24 -23.03
N LYS A 576 -0.97 -13.46 -22.56
CA LYS A 576 -1.20 -13.84 -21.15
C LYS A 576 -0.19 -13.20 -20.19
N VAL A 577 0.98 -12.80 -20.70
CA VAL A 577 2.07 -12.19 -19.93
C VAL A 577 1.90 -10.68 -19.89
N ASN A 578 1.78 -10.07 -18.72
CA ASN A 578 1.65 -8.61 -18.59
C ASN A 578 2.83 -7.87 -19.22
N ASN A 579 4.05 -8.36 -19.03
CA ASN A 579 5.27 -7.75 -19.61
C ASN A 579 5.29 -7.78 -21.15
N SER A 580 4.47 -8.61 -21.79
CA SER A 580 4.33 -8.59 -23.27
C SER A 580 3.84 -7.24 -23.79
N PHE A 581 2.98 -6.56 -23.03
CA PHE A 581 2.50 -5.23 -23.41
C PHE A 581 3.61 -4.18 -23.37
N LYS A 582 4.57 -4.31 -22.44
CA LYS A 582 5.77 -3.48 -22.44
C LYS A 582 6.64 -3.73 -23.66
N VAL A 583 6.84 -5.00 -24.04
CA VAL A 583 7.56 -5.38 -25.26
C VAL A 583 6.86 -4.81 -26.51
N VAL A 584 5.53 -4.84 -26.56
CA VAL A 584 4.75 -4.23 -27.65
C VAL A 584 5.00 -2.72 -27.72
N ASN A 585 4.96 -2.02 -26.59
CA ASN A 585 5.17 -0.58 -26.55
C ASN A 585 6.60 -0.20 -26.96
N ASP A 586 7.60 -0.99 -26.58
CA ASP A 586 8.99 -0.79 -27.05
C ASP A 586 9.11 -0.98 -28.57
N LEU A 587 8.44 -1.99 -29.13
CA LEU A 587 8.42 -2.21 -30.59
C LEU A 587 7.72 -1.07 -31.33
N LEU A 588 6.57 -0.63 -30.84
CA LEU A 588 5.80 0.47 -31.45
C LEU A 588 6.55 1.80 -31.38
N SER A 589 7.24 2.10 -30.29
CA SER A 589 8.06 3.31 -30.13
C SER A 589 9.20 3.39 -31.14
N GLU A 590 9.73 2.23 -31.55
CA GLU A 590 10.75 2.08 -32.59
C GLU A 590 10.16 2.02 -34.03
N GLY A 591 8.84 2.20 -34.18
CA GLY A 591 8.14 2.18 -35.47
C GLY A 591 7.99 0.79 -36.10
N ILE A 592 8.15 -0.27 -35.28
CA ILE A 592 7.97 -1.65 -35.73
C ILE A 592 6.49 -2.00 -35.72
N ARG A 593 5.99 -2.61 -36.79
CA ARG A 593 4.59 -3.02 -36.87
C ARG A 593 4.35 -4.25 -36.01
N VAL A 594 3.35 -4.17 -35.13
CA VAL A 594 2.88 -5.25 -34.30
C VAL A 594 1.44 -5.59 -34.66
N PHE A 595 1.10 -6.87 -34.57
CA PHE A 595 -0.23 -7.39 -34.91
C PHE A 595 -0.75 -8.26 -33.75
N ARG A 596 -2.08 -8.34 -33.62
CA ARG A 596 -2.79 -9.32 -32.81
C ARG A 596 -3.23 -10.50 -33.66
N LEU A 597 -3.36 -11.66 -33.03
CA LEU A 597 -3.87 -12.90 -33.62
C LEU A 597 -5.28 -13.17 -33.10
N PRO A 598 -6.36 -12.78 -33.83
CA PRO A 598 -7.73 -12.93 -33.30
C PRO A 598 -8.17 -14.37 -33.03
N GLN A 599 -7.55 -15.35 -33.71
CA GLN A 599 -7.85 -16.78 -33.57
C GLN A 599 -6.64 -17.59 -33.04
N GLY A 600 -5.59 -16.90 -32.57
CA GLY A 600 -4.29 -17.55 -32.38
C GLY A 600 -3.62 -17.94 -33.70
N ASP A 601 -2.54 -18.70 -33.65
CA ASP A 601 -1.90 -19.30 -34.82
C ASP A 601 -2.33 -20.76 -34.95
N ARG A 602 -3.08 -21.11 -35.99
CA ARG A 602 -3.59 -22.46 -36.24
C ARG A 602 -2.51 -23.54 -36.40
N ASN A 603 -1.27 -23.12 -36.71
CA ASN A 603 -0.13 -24.01 -36.83
C ASN A 603 0.68 -24.14 -35.53
N ASN A 604 0.29 -23.42 -34.48
CA ASN A 604 0.93 -23.47 -33.15
C ASN A 604 -0.13 -23.73 -32.08
N PRO A 605 -0.24 -24.94 -31.54
CA PRO A 605 -1.25 -25.29 -30.54
C PRO A 605 -1.09 -24.50 -29.20
N LEU A 606 0.05 -23.82 -28.98
CA LEU A 606 0.30 -22.98 -27.81
C LEU A 606 -0.11 -21.53 -28.02
N SER A 607 -0.52 -21.14 -29.22
CA SER A 607 -1.00 -19.80 -29.53
C SER A 607 -2.45 -19.60 -29.12
N ASN A 608 -2.72 -18.45 -28.52
CA ASN A 608 -4.05 -18.08 -28.02
C ASN A 608 -4.62 -16.88 -28.78
N PRO A 609 -5.95 -16.72 -28.82
CA PRO A 609 -6.54 -15.47 -29.30
C PRO A 609 -5.94 -14.26 -28.56
N GLY A 610 -5.55 -13.24 -29.33
CA GLY A 610 -4.95 -12.02 -28.78
C GLY A 610 -3.44 -12.04 -28.65
N ASP A 611 -2.74 -13.15 -28.91
CA ASP A 611 -1.26 -13.17 -28.94
C ASP A 611 -0.70 -12.18 -29.96
N PHE A 612 0.53 -11.76 -29.71
CA PHE A 612 1.20 -10.76 -30.56
C PHE A 612 2.06 -11.41 -31.64
N TYR A 613 2.08 -10.76 -32.82
CA TYR A 613 2.91 -11.14 -33.95
C TYR A 613 3.71 -9.94 -34.47
N VAL A 614 4.96 -10.21 -34.80
CA VAL A 614 5.89 -9.24 -35.40
C VAL A 614 6.55 -9.88 -36.61
N GLN A 615 6.46 -9.23 -37.78
CA GLN A 615 7.09 -9.70 -39.02
C GLN A 615 8.62 -9.69 -38.90
N ALA A 616 9.28 -10.72 -39.42
CA ALA A 616 10.74 -10.85 -39.40
C ALA A 616 11.43 -9.70 -40.12
N SER A 617 12.33 -9.01 -39.46
CA SER A 617 13.32 -8.06 -39.96
C SER A 617 14.49 -7.96 -38.99
N ALA A 618 15.64 -7.47 -39.49
CA ALA A 618 16.81 -7.28 -38.61
C ALA A 618 16.51 -6.33 -37.45
N LYS A 619 15.85 -5.19 -37.69
CA LYS A 619 15.45 -4.21 -36.69
C LYS A 619 14.45 -4.81 -35.70
N ALA A 620 13.40 -5.49 -36.17
CA ALA A 620 12.40 -6.12 -35.33
C ALA A 620 13.02 -7.17 -34.41
N ARG A 621 13.91 -8.01 -34.92
CA ARG A 621 14.63 -9.00 -34.12
C ARG A 621 15.46 -8.34 -33.00
N THR A 622 16.24 -7.32 -33.33
CA THR A 622 17.11 -6.65 -32.35
C THR A 622 16.29 -6.04 -31.22
N VAL A 623 15.26 -5.29 -31.52
CA VAL A 623 14.41 -4.64 -30.48
C VAL A 623 13.62 -5.66 -29.68
N LEU A 624 12.97 -6.62 -30.36
CA LEU A 624 12.17 -7.67 -29.71
C LEU A 624 13.01 -8.50 -28.75
N PHE A 625 14.19 -8.96 -29.17
CA PHE A 625 15.02 -9.85 -28.34
C PHE A 625 15.60 -9.12 -27.14
N ARG A 626 16.01 -7.85 -27.29
CA ARG A 626 16.43 -7.01 -26.16
C ARG A 626 15.29 -6.83 -25.16
N SER A 627 14.15 -6.29 -25.61
CA SER A 627 13.01 -6.01 -24.72
C SER A 627 12.43 -7.28 -24.10
N ALA A 628 12.33 -8.38 -24.86
CA ALA A 628 11.86 -9.66 -24.34
C ALA A 628 12.81 -10.23 -23.27
N ALA A 629 14.13 -10.13 -23.47
CA ALA A 629 15.14 -10.57 -22.49
C ALA A 629 15.05 -9.76 -21.19
N GLU A 630 14.94 -8.44 -21.28
CA GLU A 630 14.81 -7.53 -20.14
C GLU A 630 13.53 -7.77 -19.33
N ASN A 631 12.46 -8.22 -20.00
CA ASN A 631 11.12 -8.37 -19.40
C ASN A 631 10.71 -9.83 -19.15
N GLY A 632 11.57 -10.82 -19.44
CA GLY A 632 11.27 -12.25 -19.22
C GLY A 632 10.16 -12.80 -20.12
N VAL A 633 10.02 -12.29 -21.35
CA VAL A 633 8.95 -12.69 -22.29
C VAL A 633 9.48 -13.72 -23.30
N ASN A 634 8.89 -14.91 -23.29
CA ASN A 634 9.24 -15.98 -24.26
C ASN A 634 8.77 -15.61 -25.68
N VAL A 635 9.63 -15.85 -26.66
CA VAL A 635 9.41 -15.53 -28.07
C VAL A 635 9.48 -16.80 -28.91
N ASN A 636 8.51 -17.02 -29.78
CA ASN A 636 8.48 -18.16 -30.71
C ASN A 636 8.73 -17.69 -32.13
N ALA A 637 9.49 -18.46 -32.91
CA ALA A 637 9.73 -18.21 -34.31
C ALA A 637 8.69 -18.87 -35.20
N LEU A 638 8.25 -18.17 -36.22
CA LEU A 638 7.30 -18.69 -37.21
C LEU A 638 7.98 -18.94 -38.57
N THR A 639 7.60 -20.06 -39.22
CA THR A 639 8.02 -20.39 -40.58
C THR A 639 7.09 -19.84 -41.65
N ALA A 640 5.81 -19.60 -41.32
CA ALA A 640 4.78 -19.01 -42.15
C ALA A 640 4.10 -17.85 -41.43
N ALA A 641 3.66 -16.83 -42.16
CA ALA A 641 2.91 -15.72 -41.58
C ALA A 641 1.51 -16.17 -41.12
N PRO A 642 1.08 -15.82 -39.91
CA PRO A 642 -0.23 -16.20 -39.43
C PRO A 642 -1.35 -15.39 -40.10
N SER A 643 -2.55 -15.97 -40.20
CA SER A 643 -3.73 -15.32 -40.76
C SER A 643 -4.99 -15.84 -40.08
N PRO A 644 -5.96 -14.99 -39.68
CA PRO A 644 -5.98 -13.53 -39.86
C PRO A 644 -5.09 -12.81 -38.83
N THR A 645 -4.66 -11.59 -39.16
CA THR A 645 -3.93 -10.69 -38.25
C THR A 645 -4.61 -9.33 -38.20
N GLU A 646 -4.61 -8.70 -37.03
CA GLU A 646 -5.09 -7.32 -36.82
C GLU A 646 -3.91 -6.44 -36.42
N ARG A 647 -3.61 -5.40 -37.21
CA ARG A 647 -2.56 -4.46 -36.89
C ARG A 647 -2.97 -3.59 -35.71
N ILE A 648 -2.11 -3.44 -34.73
CA ILE A 648 -2.28 -2.47 -33.64
C ILE A 648 -1.36 -1.26 -33.86
N GLN A 649 -1.79 -0.11 -33.35
CA GLN A 649 -1.07 1.14 -33.45
C GLN A 649 -1.03 1.85 -32.09
N PRO A 650 -0.03 2.67 -31.79
CA PRO A 650 -0.02 3.50 -30.60
C PRO A 650 -1.26 4.41 -30.58
N ALA A 651 -1.90 4.52 -29.44
CA ALA A 651 -2.98 5.45 -29.23
C ALA A 651 -2.51 6.68 -28.46
N ARG A 652 -3.17 7.82 -28.68
CA ARG A 652 -3.01 9.04 -27.89
C ARG A 652 -3.93 8.92 -26.68
N ILE A 653 -3.37 8.61 -25.51
CA ILE A 653 -4.09 8.32 -24.28
C ILE A 653 -4.19 9.59 -23.45
N ALA A 654 -5.40 9.96 -23.05
CA ALA A 654 -5.67 10.98 -22.06
C ALA A 654 -6.07 10.32 -20.74
N LEU A 655 -5.53 10.80 -19.62
CA LEU A 655 -5.91 10.40 -18.27
C LEU A 655 -6.42 11.61 -17.52
N TRP A 656 -7.64 11.54 -17.03
CA TRP A 656 -8.23 12.61 -16.23
C TRP A 656 -7.55 12.76 -14.88
N ASP A 657 -7.29 14.00 -14.48
CA ASP A 657 -6.85 14.37 -13.14
C ASP A 657 -7.49 15.72 -12.74
N ARG A 658 -7.20 16.20 -11.54
CA ARG A 658 -7.73 17.44 -10.97
C ARG A 658 -6.65 18.20 -10.20
N TYR A 659 -6.88 19.47 -9.90
CA TYR A 659 -6.06 20.23 -8.95
C TYR A 659 -6.01 19.51 -7.58
N GLY A 660 -4.83 19.40 -6.99
CA GLY A 660 -4.57 18.59 -5.80
C GLY A 660 -4.26 17.11 -6.10
N GLY A 661 -4.53 16.66 -7.31
CA GLY A 661 -4.31 15.28 -7.76
C GLY A 661 -5.39 14.29 -7.29
N SER A 662 -5.60 13.24 -8.08
CA SER A 662 -6.41 12.07 -7.74
C SER A 662 -5.50 10.88 -7.48
N MET A 663 -5.63 10.21 -6.32
CA MET A 663 -4.84 9.01 -6.01
C MET A 663 -5.08 7.89 -7.02
N GLN A 664 -6.32 7.72 -7.48
CA GLN A 664 -6.65 6.72 -8.50
C GLN A 664 -6.01 7.04 -9.85
N SER A 665 -5.96 8.33 -10.24
CA SER A 665 -5.21 8.78 -11.41
C SER A 665 -3.71 8.53 -11.23
N GLY A 666 -3.18 8.83 -10.05
CA GLY A 666 -1.78 8.61 -9.72
C GLY A 666 -1.36 7.14 -9.84
N TRP A 667 -2.13 6.21 -9.28
CA TRP A 667 -1.86 4.78 -9.42
C TRP A 667 -2.02 4.29 -10.86
N THR A 668 -2.99 4.84 -11.61
CA THR A 668 -3.13 4.54 -13.05
C THR A 668 -1.91 5.04 -13.83
N ARG A 669 -1.38 6.24 -13.52
CA ARG A 669 -0.11 6.75 -14.08
C ARG A 669 1.05 5.80 -13.80
N PHE A 670 1.16 5.33 -12.55
CA PHE A 670 2.21 4.39 -12.17
C PHE A 670 2.17 3.14 -13.06
N ILE A 671 0.98 2.54 -13.25
CA ILE A 671 0.82 1.38 -14.13
C ILE A 671 1.20 1.71 -15.57
N LEU A 672 0.70 2.80 -16.13
CA LEU A 672 1.00 3.19 -17.50
C LEU A 672 2.51 3.39 -17.72
N GLU A 673 3.20 4.05 -16.78
CA GLU A 673 4.65 4.28 -16.86
C GLU A 673 5.45 2.97 -16.72
N GLN A 674 5.04 2.04 -15.82
CA GLN A 674 5.69 0.74 -15.65
C GLN A 674 5.63 -0.14 -16.92
N PHE A 675 4.61 0.04 -17.74
CA PHE A 675 4.41 -0.71 -18.99
C PHE A 675 4.65 0.10 -20.25
N ASN A 676 5.30 1.25 -20.16
CA ASN A 676 5.71 2.12 -21.27
C ASN A 676 4.54 2.62 -22.15
N PHE A 677 3.35 2.84 -21.56
CA PHE A 677 2.24 3.49 -22.25
C PHE A 677 2.39 5.01 -22.17
N PRO A 678 2.56 5.73 -23.28
CA PRO A 678 2.56 7.19 -23.24
C PRO A 678 1.15 7.72 -22.99
N TYR A 679 1.04 8.74 -22.13
CA TYR A 679 -0.23 9.37 -21.81
C TYR A 679 -0.08 10.88 -21.62
N THR A 680 -1.21 11.59 -21.62
CA THR A 680 -1.31 13.03 -21.31
C THR A 680 -2.34 13.20 -20.19
N LEU A 681 -1.97 13.93 -19.12
CA LEU A 681 -2.95 14.35 -18.13
C LEU A 681 -3.88 15.41 -18.71
N ILE A 682 -5.18 15.23 -18.48
CA ILE A 682 -6.20 16.20 -18.88
C ILE A 682 -7.05 16.61 -17.67
N PHE A 683 -7.48 17.86 -17.67
CA PHE A 683 -8.25 18.47 -16.62
C PHE A 683 -9.63 18.87 -17.14
N PRO A 684 -10.62 19.16 -16.29
CA PRO A 684 -11.99 19.48 -16.72
C PRO A 684 -12.04 20.55 -17.81
N GLN A 685 -11.31 21.64 -17.69
CA GLN A 685 -11.30 22.73 -18.70
C GLN A 685 -10.89 22.27 -20.09
N ARG A 686 -9.96 21.28 -20.22
CA ARG A 686 -9.58 20.70 -21.52
C ARG A 686 -10.73 19.90 -22.12
N ILE A 687 -11.54 19.27 -21.29
CA ILE A 687 -12.70 18.49 -21.74
C ILE A 687 -13.80 19.45 -22.23
N ASP A 688 -14.08 20.50 -21.47
CA ASP A 688 -15.09 21.52 -21.80
C ASP A 688 -14.78 22.26 -23.10
N ALA A 689 -13.48 22.44 -23.41
CA ALA A 689 -13.03 23.03 -24.66
C ALA A 689 -13.41 22.21 -25.93
N GLY A 690 -13.82 20.97 -25.78
CA GLY A 690 -14.27 20.11 -26.89
C GLY A 690 -13.16 19.68 -27.87
N ASN A 691 -13.56 19.26 -29.08
CA ASN A 691 -12.65 18.73 -30.10
C ASN A 691 -11.64 17.67 -29.60
N LEU A 692 -12.09 16.83 -28.68
CA LEU A 692 -11.23 15.85 -28.00
C LEU A 692 -10.63 14.82 -28.98
N ARG A 693 -11.40 14.44 -30.00
CA ARG A 693 -10.97 13.44 -31.00
C ARG A 693 -9.77 13.87 -31.84
N LYS A 694 -9.57 15.20 -32.00
CA LYS A 694 -8.38 15.75 -32.67
C LYS A 694 -7.09 15.36 -31.95
N ASP A 695 -7.10 15.38 -30.60
CA ASP A 695 -5.88 15.22 -29.81
C ASP A 695 -5.76 13.82 -29.20
N PHE A 696 -6.89 13.13 -28.95
CA PHE A 696 -6.92 11.87 -28.22
C PHE A 696 -7.68 10.78 -28.98
N ASP A 697 -7.32 9.56 -28.66
CA ASP A 697 -7.98 8.36 -29.17
C ASP A 697 -8.69 7.63 -28.03
N ILE A 698 -8.15 7.74 -26.81
CA ILE A 698 -8.63 7.08 -25.60
C ILE A 698 -8.63 8.09 -24.46
N ILE A 699 -9.70 8.07 -23.66
CA ILE A 699 -9.78 8.85 -22.41
C ILE A 699 -10.09 7.87 -21.25
N ILE A 700 -9.32 8.00 -20.18
CA ILE A 700 -9.50 7.21 -18.96
C ILE A 700 -10.05 8.13 -17.86
N PHE A 701 -11.23 7.80 -17.34
CA PHE A 701 -11.84 8.43 -16.17
C PHE A 701 -11.80 7.47 -14.97
N VAL A 702 -10.97 7.81 -14.00
CA VAL A 702 -10.90 7.09 -12.73
C VAL A 702 -12.05 7.50 -11.80
N SER A 703 -12.18 6.85 -10.64
CA SER A 703 -13.22 7.19 -9.65
C SER A 703 -13.26 8.69 -9.32
N GLY A 704 -14.47 9.21 -9.19
CA GLY A 704 -14.71 10.62 -8.81
C GLY A 704 -14.63 11.63 -9.95
N ALA A 705 -14.38 11.20 -11.20
CA ALA A 705 -14.35 12.10 -12.34
C ALA A 705 -15.77 12.48 -12.79
N ILE A 706 -16.65 11.51 -13.02
CA ILE A 706 -17.97 11.71 -13.58
C ILE A 706 -19.02 11.87 -12.46
N PRO A 707 -19.84 12.94 -12.45
CA PRO A 707 -20.89 13.14 -11.44
C PRO A 707 -21.99 12.07 -11.53
N ALA A 708 -22.69 11.86 -10.44
CA ALA A 708 -23.90 11.06 -10.46
C ALA A 708 -25.00 11.77 -11.28
N PRO A 709 -25.89 11.02 -11.97
CA PRO A 709 -27.00 11.62 -12.68
C PRO A 709 -27.94 12.35 -11.70
N PRO A 710 -28.67 13.38 -12.17
CA PRO A 710 -29.70 14.05 -11.37
C PRO A 710 -30.70 13.01 -10.84
N ARG A 711 -31.25 13.26 -9.65
CA ARG A 711 -32.28 12.39 -9.07
C ARG A 711 -33.52 12.39 -9.98
N GLY A 712 -33.72 11.33 -10.75
CA GLY A 712 -35.02 11.03 -11.35
C GLY A 712 -35.92 10.34 -10.33
N GLU A 713 -37.18 10.18 -10.64
CA GLU A 713 -38.22 9.53 -9.80
C GLU A 713 -37.91 8.06 -9.50
N SER A 714 -36.93 7.42 -10.17
CA SER A 714 -36.41 6.08 -9.87
C SER A 714 -35.23 6.18 -8.90
N GLY A 715 -35.49 5.88 -7.65
CA GLY A 715 -34.65 6.12 -6.46
C GLY A 715 -33.32 5.35 -6.34
N ALA A 716 -32.47 5.32 -7.36
CA ALA A 716 -31.17 4.69 -7.27
C ALA A 716 -30.05 5.74 -7.08
N GLN A 717 -29.46 5.81 -5.89
CA GLN A 717 -28.28 6.63 -5.59
C GLN A 717 -27.07 5.79 -5.28
N GLY A 718 -25.95 6.09 -5.96
CA GLY A 718 -24.62 5.79 -5.46
C GLY A 718 -24.18 6.87 -4.43
N PRO A 719 -23.30 6.55 -3.43
CA PRO A 719 -22.80 7.55 -2.49
C PRO A 719 -21.73 8.41 -3.18
N GLY A 720 -22.12 9.56 -3.70
CA GLY A 720 -21.20 10.54 -4.28
C GLY A 720 -21.52 11.95 -3.79
N ARG A 721 -20.69 12.52 -2.91
CA ARG A 721 -20.64 13.95 -2.68
C ARG A 721 -20.01 14.64 -3.91
N GLY A 722 -20.82 14.92 -4.91
CA GLY A 722 -20.50 15.81 -6.02
C GLY A 722 -20.88 17.24 -5.60
N GLY A 723 -19.92 18.04 -5.19
CA GLY A 723 -20.11 19.46 -4.99
C GLY A 723 -20.10 20.19 -6.34
N SER A 724 -21.24 20.58 -6.84
CA SER A 724 -21.36 21.63 -7.87
C SER A 724 -21.14 22.99 -7.20
N GLY A 725 -19.90 23.44 -7.16
CA GLY A 725 -19.57 24.82 -6.80
C GLY A 725 -18.44 25.26 -7.72
N GLY A 726 -18.60 26.41 -8.39
CA GLY A 726 -17.50 27.05 -9.06
C GLY A 726 -16.32 27.10 -8.09
N GLN A 727 -15.21 26.42 -8.41
CA GLN A 727 -14.07 26.36 -7.50
C GLN A 727 -13.48 27.76 -7.42
N ASN A 728 -13.44 28.28 -6.18
CA ASN A 728 -12.79 29.55 -5.91
C ASN A 728 -11.30 29.43 -6.29
N LEU A 729 -10.83 30.29 -7.21
CA LEU A 729 -9.45 30.38 -7.61
C LEU A 729 -8.57 31.14 -6.61
N ASP A 730 -9.20 31.72 -5.55
CA ASP A 730 -8.48 32.52 -4.56
C ASP A 730 -7.38 31.69 -3.88
N GLY A 731 -6.17 32.19 -3.93
CA GLY A 731 -4.99 31.56 -3.37
C GLY A 731 -4.41 30.41 -4.21
N ILE A 732 -4.95 30.15 -5.42
CA ILE A 732 -4.37 29.22 -6.38
C ILE A 732 -3.52 30.02 -7.38
N PRO A 733 -2.20 29.71 -7.52
CA PRO A 733 -1.35 30.37 -8.48
C PRO A 733 -1.89 30.23 -9.92
N ALA A 734 -1.76 31.29 -10.72
CA ALA A 734 -2.36 31.38 -12.06
C ALA A 734 -1.92 30.25 -13.00
N GLU A 735 -0.68 29.76 -12.85
CA GLU A 735 -0.16 28.65 -13.63
C GLU A 735 -0.94 27.34 -13.45
N TYR A 736 -1.70 27.19 -12.35
CA TYR A 736 -2.51 25.99 -12.06
C TYR A 736 -4.01 26.18 -12.32
N HIS A 737 -4.46 27.36 -12.71
CA HIS A 737 -5.89 27.63 -12.95
C HIS A 737 -6.49 26.66 -13.99
N HIS A 738 -5.71 26.23 -14.97
CA HIS A 738 -6.12 25.24 -15.99
C HIS A 738 -6.43 23.85 -15.42
N MET A 739 -6.01 23.55 -14.19
CA MET A 739 -6.24 22.28 -13.50
C MET A 739 -7.51 22.30 -12.64
N VAL A 740 -8.07 23.48 -12.41
CA VAL A 740 -9.20 23.69 -11.50
C VAL A 740 -10.52 23.53 -12.26
N GLY A 741 -11.47 22.80 -11.68
CA GLY A 741 -12.78 22.55 -12.26
C GLY A 741 -13.31 21.15 -11.88
N SER A 742 -14.50 20.86 -12.39
CA SER A 742 -15.16 19.56 -12.25
C SER A 742 -15.86 19.22 -13.56
N ILE A 743 -16.00 17.93 -13.85
CA ILE A 743 -16.84 17.46 -14.97
C ILE A 743 -18.28 17.80 -14.67
N THR A 744 -18.98 18.45 -15.60
CA THR A 744 -20.40 18.81 -15.48
C THR A 744 -21.27 18.06 -16.47
N THR A 745 -22.55 17.91 -16.14
CA THR A 745 -23.55 17.29 -17.02
C THR A 745 -23.83 18.17 -18.23
N GLU A 746 -23.77 19.48 -18.05
CA GLU A 746 -24.19 20.47 -19.03
C GLU A 746 -23.09 20.78 -20.06
N GLU A 747 -21.82 20.83 -19.64
CA GLU A 747 -20.70 21.23 -20.50
C GLU A 747 -19.82 20.05 -20.91
N SER A 748 -19.34 19.29 -19.92
CA SER A 748 -18.32 18.25 -20.14
C SER A 748 -18.91 16.97 -20.77
N VAL A 749 -20.06 16.49 -20.26
CA VAL A 749 -20.67 15.22 -20.72
C VAL A 749 -21.02 15.27 -22.22
N PRO A 750 -21.57 16.35 -22.78
CA PRO A 750 -21.81 16.44 -24.23
C PRO A 750 -20.52 16.32 -25.07
N GLN A 751 -19.38 16.84 -24.59
CA GLN A 751 -18.10 16.72 -25.30
C GLN A 751 -17.56 15.28 -25.25
N ILE A 752 -17.75 14.58 -24.14
CA ILE A 752 -17.38 13.17 -23.99
C ILE A 752 -18.26 12.31 -24.91
N LYS A 753 -19.58 12.60 -24.98
CA LYS A 753 -20.51 11.92 -25.91
C LYS A 753 -20.05 12.09 -27.37
N ARG A 754 -19.77 13.32 -27.77
CA ARG A 754 -19.26 13.60 -29.12
C ARG A 754 -17.95 12.85 -29.41
N PHE A 755 -17.02 12.82 -28.46
CA PHE A 755 -15.76 12.08 -28.61
C PHE A 755 -16.02 10.58 -28.90
N LEU A 756 -16.96 9.96 -28.19
CA LEU A 756 -17.37 8.58 -28.44
C LEU A 756 -18.03 8.44 -29.82
N GLU A 757 -18.99 9.31 -30.16
CA GLU A 757 -19.68 9.28 -31.47
C GLU A 757 -18.73 9.39 -32.65
N GLU A 758 -17.61 10.11 -32.49
CA GLU A 758 -16.53 10.28 -33.47
C GLU A 758 -15.50 9.12 -33.47
N GLY A 759 -15.76 8.03 -32.78
CA GLY A 759 -14.90 6.83 -32.75
C GLY A 759 -13.83 6.84 -31.67
N GLY A 760 -13.97 7.64 -30.61
CA GLY A 760 -13.11 7.61 -29.43
C GLY A 760 -13.42 6.42 -28.51
N VAL A 761 -12.47 6.05 -27.66
CA VAL A 761 -12.63 5.05 -26.61
C VAL A 761 -12.64 5.72 -25.26
N VAL A 762 -13.59 5.40 -24.40
CA VAL A 762 -13.65 5.87 -23.01
C VAL A 762 -13.61 4.68 -22.07
N ILE A 763 -12.72 4.73 -21.09
CA ILE A 763 -12.57 3.76 -20.02
C ILE A 763 -12.99 4.44 -18.71
N THR A 764 -13.95 3.83 -17.99
CA THR A 764 -14.41 4.35 -16.70
C THR A 764 -14.26 3.32 -15.59
N MET A 765 -13.93 3.77 -14.37
CA MET A 765 -13.77 2.92 -13.20
C MET A 765 -14.61 3.46 -12.03
N GLU A 766 -15.15 2.54 -11.22
CA GLU A 766 -15.94 2.84 -10.01
C GLU A 766 -17.05 3.87 -10.28
N SER A 767 -17.10 4.98 -9.52
CA SER A 767 -18.15 5.99 -9.66
C SER A 767 -18.18 6.67 -11.04
N SER A 768 -17.08 6.66 -11.80
CA SER A 768 -17.09 7.23 -13.15
C SER A 768 -17.88 6.40 -14.18
N THR A 769 -18.27 5.17 -13.83
CA THR A 769 -19.26 4.39 -14.62
C THR A 769 -20.63 5.05 -14.69
N ASN A 770 -20.91 6.09 -13.85
CA ASN A 770 -22.07 6.95 -13.99
C ASN A 770 -22.24 7.55 -15.39
N LEU A 771 -21.15 7.64 -16.17
CA LEU A 771 -21.22 8.11 -17.56
C LEU A 771 -22.24 7.31 -18.39
N ALA A 772 -22.40 6.03 -18.11
CA ALA A 772 -23.37 5.19 -18.80
C ALA A 772 -24.82 5.69 -18.66
N TYR A 773 -25.20 6.16 -17.48
CA TYR A 773 -26.54 6.72 -17.22
C TYR A 773 -26.74 8.08 -17.92
N HIS A 774 -25.71 8.89 -18.04
CA HIS A 774 -25.75 10.16 -18.79
C HIS A 774 -25.84 9.96 -20.32
N LEU A 775 -25.45 8.77 -20.80
CA LEU A 775 -25.47 8.41 -22.21
C LEU A 775 -26.61 7.47 -22.58
N ASP A 776 -27.56 7.27 -21.66
CA ASP A 776 -28.74 6.38 -21.83
C ASP A 776 -28.35 4.95 -22.26
N ILE A 777 -27.21 4.44 -21.79
CA ILE A 777 -26.83 3.04 -22.01
C ILE A 777 -27.80 2.17 -21.21
N PRO A 778 -28.38 1.11 -21.80
CA PRO A 778 -29.41 0.28 -21.17
C PRO A 778 -28.81 -0.67 -20.13
N ILE A 779 -28.31 -0.07 -19.04
CA ILE A 779 -27.84 -0.75 -17.82
C ILE A 779 -28.55 -0.16 -16.61
N GLU A 780 -28.76 -1.00 -15.60
CA GLU A 780 -29.38 -0.62 -14.34
C GLU A 780 -28.46 -0.97 -13.16
N ASN A 781 -28.65 -0.30 -12.03
CA ASN A 781 -28.02 -0.69 -10.79
C ASN A 781 -28.60 -2.03 -10.31
N ALA A 782 -27.77 -3.06 -10.18
CA ALA A 782 -28.20 -4.37 -9.69
C ALA A 782 -28.41 -4.41 -8.16
N MET A 783 -27.80 -3.45 -7.42
CA MET A 783 -27.81 -3.43 -5.95
C MET A 783 -29.02 -2.68 -5.39
N VAL A 784 -30.20 -3.02 -5.90
CA VAL A 784 -31.50 -2.48 -5.49
C VAL A 784 -32.48 -3.61 -5.23
N LYS A 785 -33.47 -3.35 -4.39
CA LYS A 785 -34.61 -4.22 -4.18
C LYS A 785 -35.93 -3.44 -4.25
N THR A 786 -37.00 -4.13 -4.59
CA THR A 786 -38.37 -3.58 -4.50
C THR A 786 -38.95 -3.92 -3.13
N ASP A 787 -39.39 -2.92 -2.39
CA ASP A 787 -40.05 -3.09 -1.11
C ASP A 787 -41.51 -3.56 -1.26
N GLU A 788 -42.19 -3.80 -0.16
CA GLU A 788 -43.58 -4.28 -0.15
C GLU A 788 -44.57 -3.26 -0.79
N ASP A 789 -44.21 -1.99 -0.81
CA ASP A 789 -45.00 -0.89 -1.42
C ASP A 789 -44.71 -0.74 -2.94
N GLY A 790 -43.87 -1.63 -3.52
CA GLY A 790 -43.50 -1.57 -4.94
C GLY A 790 -42.43 -0.51 -5.26
N ARG A 791 -41.79 0.11 -4.27
CA ARG A 791 -40.74 1.12 -4.47
C ARG A 791 -39.37 0.48 -4.59
N VAL A 792 -38.61 0.88 -5.58
CA VAL A 792 -37.20 0.46 -5.74
C VAL A 792 -36.32 1.27 -4.82
N ARG A 793 -35.52 0.59 -4.00
CA ARG A 793 -34.52 1.21 -3.10
C ARG A 793 -33.19 0.45 -3.10
N ASN A 794 -32.14 1.14 -2.75
CA ASN A 794 -30.85 0.50 -2.48
C ASN A 794 -30.94 -0.41 -1.24
N PHE A 795 -30.11 -1.46 -1.19
CA PHE A 795 -29.88 -2.21 0.04
C PHE A 795 -29.35 -1.29 1.13
N THR A 796 -29.78 -1.51 2.37
CA THR A 796 -29.18 -0.86 3.54
C THR A 796 -27.84 -1.52 3.90
N ARG A 797 -27.01 -0.83 4.68
CA ARG A 797 -25.74 -1.40 5.14
C ARG A 797 -25.90 -2.66 6.01
N THR A 798 -27.07 -2.88 6.62
CA THR A 798 -27.38 -4.09 7.37
C THR A 798 -27.83 -5.26 6.47
N GLU A 799 -28.15 -4.99 5.21
CA GLU A 799 -28.54 -5.99 4.22
C GLU A 799 -27.38 -6.35 3.29
N TYR A 800 -26.60 -5.35 2.88
CA TYR A 800 -25.48 -5.51 1.95
C TYR A 800 -24.34 -4.59 2.31
N TYR A 801 -23.16 -5.18 2.53
CA TYR A 801 -21.95 -4.42 2.86
C TYR A 801 -20.68 -5.22 2.53
N VAL A 802 -19.87 -4.73 1.59
CA VAL A 802 -18.59 -5.33 1.18
C VAL A 802 -17.49 -4.26 1.27
N PRO A 803 -16.85 -4.09 2.44
CA PRO A 803 -15.93 -2.99 2.71
C PRO A 803 -14.49 -3.29 2.29
N GLY A 804 -14.21 -3.41 0.99
CA GLY A 804 -12.86 -3.74 0.52
C GLY A 804 -12.49 -5.21 0.78
N SER A 805 -12.82 -6.08 -0.16
CA SER A 805 -12.60 -7.53 -0.11
C SER A 805 -12.21 -8.03 -1.50
N VAL A 806 -11.71 -9.25 -1.59
CA VAL A 806 -11.39 -9.89 -2.87
C VAL A 806 -12.50 -10.85 -3.25
N LEU A 807 -13.14 -10.61 -4.39
CA LEU A 807 -14.23 -11.42 -4.93
C LEU A 807 -13.82 -12.04 -6.27
N LYS A 808 -14.19 -13.29 -6.48
CA LYS A 808 -13.95 -14.00 -7.74
C LYS A 808 -15.12 -13.78 -8.71
N ALA A 809 -14.80 -13.36 -9.94
CA ALA A 809 -15.78 -13.16 -11.00
C ALA A 809 -15.35 -13.89 -12.28
N ASP A 810 -16.33 -14.30 -13.08
CA ASP A 810 -16.11 -14.89 -14.40
C ASP A 810 -15.78 -13.82 -15.43
N ILE A 811 -14.98 -14.19 -16.43
CA ILE A 811 -14.49 -13.33 -17.51
C ILE A 811 -14.94 -13.90 -18.86
N ASN A 812 -15.49 -13.05 -19.73
CA ASN A 812 -15.80 -13.40 -21.11
C ASN A 812 -14.54 -13.31 -22.01
N THR A 813 -13.76 -14.37 -22.03
CA THR A 813 -12.51 -14.44 -22.77
C THR A 813 -12.67 -14.47 -24.30
N ASN A 814 -13.90 -14.58 -24.81
CA ASN A 814 -14.19 -14.49 -26.25
C ASN A 814 -14.13 -13.04 -26.75
N GLU A 815 -14.27 -12.06 -25.88
CA GLU A 815 -14.23 -10.66 -26.25
C GLU A 815 -12.78 -10.14 -26.31
N LYS A 816 -12.50 -9.30 -27.31
CA LYS A 816 -11.17 -8.69 -27.48
C LYS A 816 -10.68 -7.95 -26.23
N ALA A 817 -11.59 -7.32 -25.51
CA ALA A 817 -11.33 -6.59 -24.28
C ALA A 817 -10.71 -7.48 -23.19
N ALA A 818 -10.90 -8.80 -23.25
CA ALA A 818 -10.44 -9.77 -22.27
C ALA A 818 -9.37 -10.75 -22.81
N TRP A 819 -8.79 -10.51 -23.99
CA TRP A 819 -7.73 -11.36 -24.51
C TRP A 819 -6.55 -11.50 -23.56
N GLY A 820 -6.06 -12.71 -23.39
CA GLY A 820 -4.98 -13.04 -22.45
C GLY A 820 -5.43 -13.17 -20.99
N MET A 821 -6.71 -12.92 -20.68
CA MET A 821 -7.28 -13.15 -19.35
C MET A 821 -7.60 -14.65 -19.14
N PRO A 822 -7.58 -15.14 -17.89
CA PRO A 822 -8.20 -16.43 -17.56
C PRO A 822 -9.72 -16.32 -17.59
N SER A 823 -10.43 -17.47 -17.55
CA SER A 823 -11.90 -17.52 -17.55
C SER A 823 -12.55 -16.98 -16.27
N ALA A 824 -11.79 -16.79 -15.22
CA ALA A 824 -12.19 -16.13 -13.98
C ALA A 824 -10.99 -15.43 -13.34
N ALA A 825 -11.25 -14.34 -12.63
CA ALA A 825 -10.20 -13.55 -11.94
C ALA A 825 -10.70 -13.01 -10.61
N ASP A 826 -9.75 -12.60 -9.77
CA ASP A 826 -10.00 -12.03 -8.45
C ASP A 826 -10.00 -10.49 -8.52
N PHE A 827 -11.12 -9.87 -8.12
CA PHE A 827 -11.31 -8.42 -8.13
C PHE A 827 -11.29 -7.87 -6.72
N TYR A 828 -10.54 -6.80 -6.50
CA TYR A 828 -10.74 -5.98 -5.29
C TYR A 828 -12.07 -5.23 -5.42
N PHE A 829 -12.94 -5.41 -4.44
CA PHE A 829 -14.31 -4.94 -4.47
C PHE A 829 -14.66 -4.19 -3.18
N SER A 830 -15.07 -2.95 -3.27
CA SER A 830 -15.41 -2.10 -2.11
C SER A 830 -16.75 -1.38 -2.34
N ASN A 831 -17.86 -2.07 -2.07
CA ASN A 831 -19.21 -1.60 -2.41
C ASN A 831 -19.27 -1.03 -3.84
N SER A 832 -18.54 -1.67 -4.75
CA SER A 832 -18.37 -1.22 -6.13
C SER A 832 -19.67 -1.35 -6.91
N ASN A 833 -19.80 -0.60 -8.01
CA ASN A 833 -20.97 -0.64 -8.87
C ASN A 833 -21.16 -2.03 -9.51
N VAL A 834 -22.39 -2.52 -9.47
CA VAL A 834 -22.83 -3.78 -10.09
C VAL A 834 -24.02 -3.47 -10.96
N PHE A 835 -24.01 -4.03 -12.18
CA PHE A 835 -24.97 -3.71 -13.21
C PHE A 835 -25.89 -4.89 -13.52
N ARG A 836 -27.07 -4.56 -14.02
CA ARG A 836 -28.01 -5.46 -14.72
C ARG A 836 -28.28 -4.88 -16.10
N PHE A 837 -28.44 -5.71 -17.11
CA PHE A 837 -28.82 -5.25 -18.44
C PHE A 837 -30.31 -4.97 -18.51
N GLY A 838 -30.67 -3.82 -19.09
CA GLY A 838 -32.03 -3.52 -19.53
C GLY A 838 -32.44 -4.33 -20.75
N GLU A 839 -33.72 -4.31 -21.11
CA GLU A 839 -34.28 -5.12 -22.17
C GLU A 839 -33.61 -4.91 -23.55
N ASP A 840 -33.21 -3.69 -23.86
CA ASP A 840 -32.60 -3.32 -25.15
C ASP A 840 -31.07 -3.51 -25.21
N ALA A 841 -30.42 -3.91 -24.14
CA ALA A 841 -28.97 -3.97 -24.05
C ALA A 841 -28.34 -4.85 -25.15
N SER A 842 -28.91 -6.01 -25.39
CA SER A 842 -28.42 -6.92 -26.41
C SER A 842 -28.59 -6.36 -27.82
N GLN A 843 -29.71 -5.67 -28.09
CA GLN A 843 -30.00 -5.08 -29.40
C GLN A 843 -29.06 -3.90 -29.69
N MET A 844 -28.66 -3.14 -28.66
CA MET A 844 -27.67 -2.07 -28.76
C MET A 844 -26.23 -2.58 -28.77
N GLY A 845 -26.00 -3.90 -28.72
CA GLY A 845 -24.66 -4.49 -28.78
C GLY A 845 -23.86 -4.33 -27.47
N VAL A 846 -24.51 -4.08 -26.32
CA VAL A 846 -23.86 -4.04 -25.02
C VAL A 846 -23.43 -5.44 -24.62
N LYS A 847 -22.16 -5.56 -24.18
CA LYS A 847 -21.53 -6.85 -23.89
C LYS A 847 -21.10 -6.97 -22.44
N LYS A 848 -21.36 -8.11 -21.84
CA LYS A 848 -20.86 -8.50 -20.54
C LYS A 848 -19.43 -8.98 -20.65
N LEU A 849 -18.50 -8.33 -19.91
CA LEU A 849 -17.08 -8.71 -19.85
C LEU A 849 -16.75 -9.51 -18.58
N ALA A 850 -17.31 -9.11 -17.41
CA ALA A 850 -17.14 -9.84 -16.15
C ALA A 850 -18.42 -9.79 -15.30
N TRP A 851 -18.69 -10.87 -14.55
CA TRP A 851 -19.90 -11.02 -13.72
C TRP A 851 -19.68 -12.06 -12.60
N PHE A 852 -20.58 -12.08 -11.62
CA PHE A 852 -20.61 -13.09 -10.57
C PHE A 852 -21.58 -14.22 -10.94
N SER A 853 -21.08 -15.43 -11.18
CA SER A 853 -21.90 -16.61 -11.47
C SER A 853 -22.40 -17.35 -10.22
N THR A 854 -21.83 -17.05 -9.06
CA THR A 854 -22.12 -17.70 -7.78
C THR A 854 -22.72 -16.72 -6.77
N ALA A 855 -23.47 -17.23 -5.80
CA ALA A 855 -23.95 -16.51 -4.64
C ALA A 855 -22.87 -16.33 -3.55
N GLU A 856 -21.72 -16.98 -3.69
CA GLU A 856 -20.59 -16.94 -2.73
C GLU A 856 -19.28 -16.58 -3.44
N PRO A 857 -19.16 -15.35 -3.96
CA PRO A 857 -17.95 -14.92 -4.69
C PRO A 857 -16.77 -14.56 -3.77
N LEU A 858 -16.96 -14.44 -2.46
CA LEU A 858 -15.92 -14.02 -1.52
C LEU A 858 -14.73 -14.98 -1.51
N ARG A 859 -13.55 -14.42 -1.76
CA ARG A 859 -12.26 -15.11 -1.69
C ARG A 859 -11.47 -14.71 -0.43
N SER A 860 -11.53 -13.43 -0.08
CA SER A 860 -10.78 -12.88 1.05
C SER A 860 -11.47 -11.63 1.59
N GLY A 861 -11.58 -11.50 2.90
CA GLY A 861 -12.18 -10.35 3.56
C GLY A 861 -13.56 -10.63 4.15
N TRP A 862 -14.47 -9.69 3.96
CA TRP A 862 -15.82 -9.70 4.51
C TRP A 862 -16.84 -9.26 3.47
N ALA A 863 -17.92 -10.00 3.34
CA ALA A 863 -19.01 -9.68 2.41
C ALA A 863 -20.35 -10.06 3.04
N LEU A 864 -21.01 -9.09 3.67
CA LEU A 864 -22.37 -9.23 4.16
C LEU A 864 -23.35 -9.09 2.98
N GLY A 865 -24.27 -10.05 2.80
CA GLY A 865 -25.23 -10.04 1.71
C GLY A 865 -24.61 -10.34 0.33
N GLN A 866 -23.52 -11.10 0.28
CA GLN A 866 -22.83 -11.44 -0.99
C GLN A 866 -23.71 -12.22 -1.97
N GLU A 867 -24.74 -12.89 -1.50
CA GLU A 867 -25.71 -13.63 -2.32
C GLU A 867 -26.47 -12.73 -3.29
N PHE A 868 -26.63 -11.45 -2.97
CA PHE A 868 -27.26 -10.46 -3.86
C PHE A 868 -26.39 -10.09 -5.07
N LEU A 869 -25.10 -10.46 -5.04
CA LEU A 869 -24.19 -10.23 -6.17
C LEU A 869 -24.40 -11.23 -7.32
N LYS A 870 -25.06 -12.37 -7.07
CA LYS A 870 -25.26 -13.40 -8.09
C LYS A 870 -25.89 -12.81 -9.35
N ASP A 871 -25.33 -13.19 -10.52
CA ASP A 871 -25.67 -12.71 -11.86
C ASP A 871 -25.39 -11.20 -12.10
N GLY A 872 -24.85 -10.50 -11.10
CA GLY A 872 -24.45 -9.10 -11.20
C GLY A 872 -23.23 -8.91 -12.11
N ILE A 873 -23.31 -7.94 -13.01
CA ILE A 873 -22.29 -7.61 -14.00
C ILE A 873 -21.38 -6.52 -13.42
N ILE A 874 -20.06 -6.71 -13.52
CA ILE A 874 -19.06 -5.76 -12.97
C ILE A 874 -18.15 -5.16 -14.03
N ALA A 875 -18.18 -5.67 -15.27
CA ALA A 875 -17.47 -5.06 -16.39
C ALA A 875 -18.29 -5.17 -17.67
N VAL A 876 -18.37 -4.08 -18.43
CA VAL A 876 -19.24 -3.93 -19.60
C VAL A 876 -18.47 -3.24 -20.73
N GLU A 877 -18.71 -3.66 -21.98
CA GLU A 877 -18.38 -2.92 -23.21
C GLU A 877 -19.70 -2.45 -23.84
N ALA A 878 -19.82 -1.15 -24.12
CA ALA A 878 -20.99 -0.57 -24.79
C ALA A 878 -20.55 0.25 -26.01
N PRO A 879 -21.12 0.00 -27.19
CA PRO A 879 -20.90 0.84 -28.36
C PRO A 879 -21.65 2.19 -28.20
N VAL A 880 -21.00 3.30 -28.57
CA VAL A 880 -21.60 4.63 -28.59
C VAL A 880 -21.19 5.32 -29.90
N GLY A 881 -22.10 5.44 -30.86
CA GLY A 881 -21.77 5.93 -32.21
C GLY A 881 -20.71 5.01 -32.88
N GLN A 882 -19.56 5.56 -33.25
CA GLN A 882 -18.44 4.81 -33.83
C GLN A 882 -17.42 4.35 -32.76
N GLY A 883 -17.58 4.78 -31.52
CA GLY A 883 -16.66 4.54 -30.42
C GLY A 883 -17.14 3.47 -29.46
N LYS A 884 -16.41 3.34 -28.35
CA LYS A 884 -16.66 2.36 -27.30
C LYS A 884 -16.53 2.95 -25.91
N LEU A 885 -17.45 2.60 -25.05
CA LEU A 885 -17.42 2.89 -23.62
C LEU A 885 -17.16 1.57 -22.85
N TYR A 886 -16.13 1.58 -22.01
CA TYR A 886 -15.83 0.50 -21.09
C TYR A 886 -16.18 0.93 -19.67
N LEU A 887 -16.94 0.10 -18.97
CA LEU A 887 -17.39 0.32 -17.61
C LEU A 887 -16.79 -0.76 -16.70
N PHE A 888 -15.99 -0.35 -15.74
CA PHE A 888 -15.47 -1.25 -14.71
C PHE A 888 -16.03 -0.82 -13.35
N GLY A 889 -16.97 -1.58 -12.81
CA GLY A 889 -17.59 -1.31 -11.51
C GLY A 889 -16.55 -1.29 -10.37
N PRO A 890 -15.68 -2.31 -10.23
CA PRO A 890 -14.52 -2.27 -9.35
C PRO A 890 -13.37 -1.44 -9.92
N ASN A 891 -12.44 -1.02 -9.03
CA ASN A 891 -11.18 -0.40 -9.43
C ASN A 891 -10.17 -1.45 -9.88
N ILE A 892 -10.05 -1.67 -11.19
CA ILE A 892 -9.13 -2.64 -11.77
C ILE A 892 -7.66 -2.17 -11.81
N ALA A 893 -7.38 -0.96 -11.32
CA ALA A 893 -6.04 -0.39 -11.13
C ALA A 893 -5.71 -0.14 -9.64
N PHE A 894 -6.50 -0.66 -8.70
CA PHE A 894 -6.45 -0.36 -7.28
C PHE A 894 -5.03 -0.48 -6.70
N ARG A 895 -4.43 0.65 -6.30
CA ARG A 895 -3.09 0.73 -5.68
C ARG A 895 -2.00 -0.07 -6.42
N SER A 896 -2.14 -0.26 -7.73
CA SER A 896 -1.27 -1.12 -8.55
C SER A 896 -1.10 -2.55 -8.00
N GLN A 897 -2.10 -3.08 -7.31
CA GLN A 897 -2.09 -4.43 -6.74
C GLN A 897 -2.66 -5.49 -7.69
N PRO A 898 -3.81 -5.27 -8.42
CA PRO A 898 -4.47 -6.32 -9.17
C PRO A 898 -3.82 -6.57 -10.54
N HIS A 899 -2.57 -7.03 -10.54
CA HIS A 899 -1.83 -7.38 -11.78
C HIS A 899 -2.59 -8.41 -12.63
N GLY A 900 -3.39 -9.28 -12.00
CA GLY A 900 -4.25 -10.23 -12.69
C GLY A 900 -5.31 -9.58 -13.59
N LEU A 901 -5.61 -8.27 -13.37
CA LEU A 901 -6.65 -7.52 -14.10
C LEU A 901 -6.08 -6.50 -15.11
N PHE A 902 -4.79 -6.24 -15.13
CA PHE A 902 -4.22 -5.17 -15.98
C PHE A 902 -4.52 -5.34 -17.48
N LYS A 903 -4.67 -6.57 -17.95
CA LYS A 903 -5.03 -6.85 -19.35
C LYS A 903 -6.39 -6.26 -19.74
N LEU A 904 -7.33 -6.12 -18.79
CA LEU A 904 -8.61 -5.45 -19.01
C LEU A 904 -8.45 -3.95 -19.33
N ILE A 905 -7.35 -3.33 -18.87
CA ILE A 905 -6.98 -1.97 -19.26
C ILE A 905 -6.17 -2.00 -20.55
N PHE A 906 -5.09 -2.78 -20.59
CA PHE A 906 -4.09 -2.75 -21.65
C PHE A 906 -4.66 -3.10 -23.04
N ASN A 907 -5.60 -4.04 -23.11
CA ASN A 907 -6.23 -4.42 -24.38
C ASN A 907 -6.97 -3.26 -25.03
N GLN A 908 -7.39 -2.25 -24.25
CA GLN A 908 -8.13 -1.08 -24.73
C GLN A 908 -7.22 0.09 -25.12
N LEU A 909 -5.89 0.01 -24.86
CA LEU A 909 -4.96 1.13 -25.04
C LEU A 909 -4.26 1.18 -26.42
N TYR A 910 -4.76 0.45 -27.41
CA TYR A 910 -4.27 0.46 -28.80
C TYR A 910 -5.38 0.79 -29.78
N LYS A 911 -4.99 1.32 -30.98
CA LYS A 911 -5.86 1.50 -32.14
C LYS A 911 -5.91 0.27 -33.00
#